data_4e42a90da000049ce2eb9a6960b6c0ac
#
_entry.id   4e42a90da000049ce2eb9a6960b6c0ac
#
_cell.length_a   1.000
_cell.length_b   1.000
_cell.length_c   1.000
_cell.angle_alpha   90.00
_cell.angle_beta   90.00
_cell.angle_gamma   90.00
#
_symmetry.space_group_name_H-M   'P 1'
#
loop_
_entity.id
_entity.type
_entity.pdbx_description
1 polymer ?
#
loop_
_entity_poly.entity_id
_entity_poly.type
_entity_poly.pdbx_seq_one_letter_code
_entity_poly.pdbx_strand_id
1 'polypeptide(L)'
;MHRLLALLFAVLLSAAPMAARSPVLGDLVAESSMQSDLLQMLADFATYMKHDFQDCTAPNSIGEACGCFKGEHTMANDERGVRPNADLSMICAFLVRYGKGKVTLPADVTWTDIESMAMKSLVFAYSTHKANKLKVCSGNNYWGSTSSGDAVWESSLWAMSVAYSAFFQWDKLSDTQKDYIYQLLKAECNYELHRTIPTGYAGDTKAEENGWEADVLAVTLGLFPNDPLAPQWFERLREFAVNSYSHQDDATDATIIDPTYDNKTVKDLYKGQNLYDDFTLQNHNYFHTSYQNVVIQELGEAALALKLFQQTLYGTEKWHTNALMHHNDKVMQEVLYWLALSDGELAMPNGNDWSLFLYDQITSYSTNACFLRDPHALMLENLAYKMIKHRQQTTTDGSWLLRADVGARRMGVEAHRVMMTWLMHEVLSTAHLMPTRWEDFTREYSAAKILSSQNIVRAATPDRFTCFSWSQGLHSYTGYISPQPSDLRPQTSNLIVPFRANNTGNFLGWYQVQGKKTNATPIVPGIYNLHGNSYVMNGELDTNDGTLNNRFAIYSTPGNAVIYIDNVRAKMPCTITAEKGGLMAISVDEMTKTTRTLYTTKGTQRLDGTQLTCMSGPWVNIDNTFGIVTTGNKQIAFGERANNNSIMTARLYTSYSDEPRTVGQDQLVDRRAIIYYSNIDSASTAQLSDACQQLSTPEGWSGIMAADPDSTCYLLLSNFSGQRACRLTNVNIRYGAPVFTAKTMITKSGSSASFVADQNHSIANTVKFFISGADVTAQQDSNDPTIIYLHNNTNEKQKILITATEKGRCFTKEVKLNTKSLKVSLKDGKIRVFKGTF
;
A
#
# COMPACT_ATOMS: atom_id res chain seq x y z
N MET A 1 -20.77 -41.07 -32.15
CA MET A 1 -19.39 -40.55 -32.00
C MET A 1 -19.33 -39.06 -31.65
N HIS A 2 -20.15 -38.15 -32.19
CA HIS A 2 -20.12 -36.73 -31.88
C HIS A 2 -20.60 -36.30 -30.48
N ARG A 3 -21.45 -37.10 -29.81
CA ARG A 3 -21.88 -36.84 -28.42
C ARG A 3 -20.86 -37.30 -27.35
N LEU A 4 -20.00 -38.26 -27.67
CA LEU A 4 -18.91 -38.65 -26.76
C LEU A 4 -17.72 -37.67 -26.78
N LEU A 5 -17.47 -37.01 -27.93
CA LEU A 5 -16.43 -35.96 -27.99
C LEU A 5 -16.84 -34.69 -27.22
N ALA A 6 -18.13 -34.37 -27.22
CA ALA A 6 -18.63 -33.18 -26.45
C ALA A 6 -18.57 -33.41 -24.93
N LEU A 7 -18.78 -34.67 -24.47
CA LEU A 7 -18.61 -34.98 -23.03
C LEU A 7 -17.13 -35.08 -22.61
N LEU A 8 -16.22 -35.51 -23.48
CA LEU A 8 -14.77 -35.46 -23.19
C LEU A 8 -14.24 -34.02 -23.16
N PHE A 9 -14.78 -33.12 -23.98
CA PHE A 9 -14.41 -31.70 -23.93
C PHE A 9 -14.96 -31.00 -22.69
N ALA A 10 -16.15 -31.37 -22.21
CA ALA A 10 -16.74 -30.78 -21.00
C ALA A 10 -16.05 -31.25 -19.70
N VAL A 11 -15.44 -32.44 -19.70
CA VAL A 11 -14.68 -32.97 -18.55
C VAL A 11 -13.24 -32.42 -18.52
N LEU A 12 -12.69 -32.02 -19.68
CA LEU A 12 -11.38 -31.36 -19.74
C LEU A 12 -11.41 -29.86 -19.39
N LEU A 13 -12.59 -29.25 -19.39
CA LEU A 13 -12.77 -27.85 -18.98
C LEU A 13 -12.95 -27.66 -17.46
N SER A 14 -13.07 -28.76 -16.69
CA SER A 14 -13.24 -28.67 -15.22
C SER A 14 -11.95 -28.82 -14.40
N ALA A 15 -10.83 -29.02 -15.06
CA ALA A 15 -9.51 -28.94 -14.42
C ALA A 15 -8.80 -27.67 -14.96
N ALA A 16 -9.27 -26.49 -14.55
CA ALA A 16 -8.40 -25.34 -14.58
C ALA A 16 -7.16 -25.70 -13.75
N PRO A 17 -5.94 -25.65 -14.30
CA PRO A 17 -4.77 -25.82 -13.47
C PRO A 17 -4.84 -24.73 -12.40
N MET A 18 -4.91 -25.14 -11.14
CA MET A 18 -4.71 -24.21 -10.03
C MET A 18 -3.37 -23.53 -10.33
N ALA A 19 -3.44 -22.24 -10.64
CA ALA A 19 -2.24 -21.42 -10.76
C ALA A 19 -1.39 -21.69 -9.53
N ALA A 20 -0.12 -21.99 -9.73
CA ALA A 20 0.79 -22.26 -8.62
C ALA A 20 0.71 -21.06 -7.67
N ARG A 21 0.06 -21.25 -6.52
CA ARG A 21 0.00 -20.23 -5.48
C ARG A 21 1.42 -19.89 -5.10
N SER A 22 1.70 -18.60 -4.90
CA SER A 22 2.98 -18.16 -4.36
C SER A 22 3.30 -18.95 -3.09
N PRO A 23 4.54 -19.40 -2.90
CA PRO A 23 4.95 -20.10 -1.67
C PRO A 23 4.68 -19.32 -0.38
N VAL A 24 4.46 -18.00 -0.48
CA VAL A 24 4.19 -17.11 0.66
C VAL A 24 2.83 -17.40 1.31
N LEU A 25 1.82 -17.81 0.56
CA LEU A 25 0.45 -18.05 1.07
C LEU A 25 0.22 -19.42 1.73
N GLY A 26 1.24 -20.24 1.96
CA GLY A 26 1.06 -21.52 2.66
C GLY A 26 0.29 -21.40 3.99
N ASP A 27 -0.03 -22.53 4.63
CA ASP A 27 -0.73 -22.54 5.92
C ASP A 27 -0.10 -21.59 6.95
N LEU A 28 -0.93 -20.99 7.78
CA LEU A 28 -0.47 -20.11 8.85
C LEU A 28 0.39 -20.91 9.84
N VAL A 29 1.49 -20.29 10.27
CA VAL A 29 2.48 -20.89 11.16
C VAL A 29 2.08 -20.61 12.61
N ALA A 30 2.23 -21.58 13.50
CA ALA A 30 1.98 -21.39 14.93
C ALA A 30 2.97 -20.38 15.52
N GLU A 31 2.52 -19.62 16.55
CA GLU A 31 3.33 -18.59 17.22
C GLU A 31 4.71 -19.09 17.62
N SER A 32 4.82 -20.27 18.26
CA SER A 32 6.11 -20.83 18.71
C SER A 32 7.08 -21.10 17.55
N SER A 33 6.57 -21.54 16.40
CA SER A 33 7.38 -21.77 15.21
C SER A 33 7.82 -20.44 14.58
N MET A 34 6.93 -19.46 14.50
CA MET A 34 7.26 -18.12 14.03
C MET A 34 8.33 -17.46 14.93
N GLN A 35 8.18 -17.52 16.24
CA GLN A 35 9.17 -17.00 17.18
C GLN A 35 10.54 -17.69 17.03
N SER A 36 10.56 -19.02 16.87
CA SER A 36 11.82 -19.75 16.63
C SER A 36 12.50 -19.30 15.36
N ASP A 37 11.74 -19.11 14.28
CA ASP A 37 12.26 -18.64 13.00
C ASP A 37 12.76 -17.19 13.06
N LEU A 38 11.98 -16.27 13.66
CA LEU A 38 12.39 -14.86 13.81
C LEU A 38 13.71 -14.76 14.59
N LEU A 39 13.86 -15.55 15.64
CA LEU A 39 15.10 -15.56 16.43
C LEU A 39 16.29 -16.11 15.64
N GLN A 40 16.08 -17.19 14.85
CA GLN A 40 17.12 -17.75 13.98
C GLN A 40 17.49 -16.78 12.84
N MET A 41 16.50 -16.09 12.24
CA MET A 41 16.75 -15.09 11.21
C MET A 41 17.66 -13.95 11.70
N LEU A 42 17.49 -13.51 12.95
CA LEU A 42 18.37 -12.51 13.56
C LEU A 42 19.78 -13.07 13.82
N ALA A 43 19.88 -14.37 14.18
CA ALA A 43 21.19 -15.03 14.33
C ALA A 43 21.90 -15.17 12.98
N ASP A 44 21.19 -15.53 11.92
CA ASP A 44 21.74 -15.64 10.56
C ASP A 44 22.24 -14.27 10.05
N PHE A 45 21.57 -13.19 10.41
CA PHE A 45 21.98 -11.82 10.10
C PHE A 45 23.30 -11.41 10.74
N ALA A 46 23.79 -12.14 11.74
CA ALA A 46 25.05 -11.82 12.45
C ALA A 46 26.30 -11.81 11.56
N THR A 47 26.32 -12.60 10.46
CA THR A 47 27.39 -12.54 9.46
C THR A 47 27.47 -11.15 8.82
N TYR A 48 26.33 -10.62 8.36
CA TYR A 48 26.26 -9.26 7.81
C TYR A 48 26.76 -8.21 8.82
N MET A 49 26.27 -8.27 10.06
CA MET A 49 26.67 -7.34 11.13
C MET A 49 28.18 -7.38 11.37
N LYS A 50 28.78 -8.58 11.44
CA LYS A 50 30.23 -8.74 11.67
C LYS A 50 31.05 -8.14 10.52
N HIS A 51 30.63 -8.28 9.27
CA HIS A 51 31.32 -7.73 8.12
C HIS A 51 31.25 -6.20 8.04
N ASP A 52 30.16 -5.60 8.55
CA ASP A 52 29.99 -4.15 8.55
C ASP A 52 30.66 -3.47 9.76
N PHE A 53 30.88 -4.20 10.86
CA PHE A 53 31.44 -3.67 12.09
C PHE A 53 32.95 -3.38 11.99
N GLN A 54 33.41 -2.31 12.65
CA GLN A 54 34.81 -2.00 12.83
C GLN A 54 35.11 -1.48 14.25
N ASP A 55 36.23 -1.91 14.81
CA ASP A 55 36.73 -1.36 16.06
C ASP A 55 37.25 0.08 15.86
N CYS A 56 37.01 0.95 16.83
CA CYS A 56 37.71 2.22 16.90
C CYS A 56 39.22 2.02 17.15
N THR A 57 40.02 2.88 16.55
CA THR A 57 41.50 2.84 16.68
C THR A 57 42.02 3.14 18.08
N ALA A 58 41.18 3.77 18.92
CA ALA A 58 41.45 4.08 20.32
C ALA A 58 40.14 4.04 21.14
N PRO A 59 40.22 3.83 22.45
CA PRO A 59 39.09 3.98 23.35
C PRO A 59 38.50 5.40 23.30
N ASN A 60 37.27 5.57 23.87
CA ASN A 60 36.74 6.89 24.11
C ASN A 60 37.59 7.71 25.11
N SER A 61 37.25 8.99 25.32
CA SER A 61 38.05 9.89 26.17
C SER A 61 38.12 9.50 27.65
N ILE A 62 37.35 8.51 28.10
CA ILE A 62 37.37 7.96 29.45
C ILE A 62 37.95 6.54 29.51
N GLY A 63 38.49 6.04 28.40
CA GLY A 63 39.23 4.76 28.36
C GLY A 63 38.37 3.54 28.04
N GLU A 64 37.11 3.69 27.60
CA GLU A 64 36.23 2.56 27.23
C GLU A 64 36.45 2.17 25.76
N ALA A 65 36.53 0.87 25.51
CA ALA A 65 36.62 0.33 24.15
C ALA A 65 35.35 0.64 23.37
N CYS A 66 35.47 1.15 22.16
CA CYS A 66 34.37 1.46 21.28
C CYS A 66 34.59 0.93 19.85
N GLY A 67 33.54 0.81 19.13
CA GLY A 67 33.50 0.39 17.74
C GLY A 67 32.18 0.84 17.09
N CYS A 68 32.10 0.80 15.76
CA CYS A 68 30.92 1.27 15.05
C CYS A 68 30.62 0.42 13.82
N PHE A 69 29.36 0.41 13.42
CA PHE A 69 28.91 -0.06 12.12
C PHE A 69 29.09 1.05 11.09
N LYS A 70 29.53 0.68 9.88
CA LYS A 70 29.84 1.66 8.83
C LYS A 70 28.61 2.38 8.32
N GLY A 71 27.50 1.65 8.12
CA GLY A 71 26.30 2.22 7.55
C GLY A 71 26.57 2.93 6.21
N GLU A 72 25.91 4.06 5.99
CA GLU A 72 26.20 4.95 4.85
C GLU A 72 27.28 5.98 5.18
N HIS A 73 27.45 6.32 6.46
CA HIS A 73 28.43 7.26 6.96
C HIS A 73 29.04 6.75 8.26
N THR A 74 30.25 6.25 8.20
CA THR A 74 31.00 5.94 9.42
C THR A 74 31.10 7.19 10.27
N MET A 75 30.59 7.12 11.51
CA MET A 75 30.80 8.15 12.53
C MET A 75 30.18 9.52 12.21
N ALA A 76 29.14 9.57 11.37
CA ALA A 76 28.36 10.77 11.18
C ALA A 76 27.39 11.01 12.37
N ASN A 77 26.96 12.24 12.52
CA ASN A 77 26.00 12.67 13.53
C ASN A 77 24.55 12.80 13.00
N ASP A 78 24.27 12.16 11.90
CA ASP A 78 22.96 12.10 11.26
C ASP A 78 22.39 10.67 11.23
N GLU A 79 21.19 10.51 10.70
CA GLU A 79 20.49 9.23 10.56
C GLU A 79 21.36 8.12 9.95
N ARG A 80 22.19 8.46 8.96
CA ARG A 80 22.99 7.46 8.21
C ARG A 80 24.18 6.89 8.99
N GLY A 81 24.63 7.61 10.01
CA GLY A 81 25.74 7.18 10.87
C GLY A 81 25.32 6.71 12.25
N VAL A 82 24.42 7.41 12.92
CA VAL A 82 24.01 7.09 14.30
C VAL A 82 23.03 5.92 14.33
N ARG A 83 22.00 5.93 13.49
CA ARG A 83 20.96 4.91 13.50
C ARG A 83 21.49 3.48 13.34
N PRO A 84 22.40 3.16 12.38
CA PRO A 84 22.98 1.83 12.31
C PRO A 84 23.67 1.40 13.61
N ASN A 85 24.35 2.33 14.28
CA ASN A 85 25.05 2.03 15.54
C ASN A 85 24.09 1.74 16.69
N ALA A 86 23.00 2.47 16.82
CA ALA A 86 21.97 2.26 17.81
C ALA A 86 21.20 0.95 17.56
N ASP A 87 20.67 0.77 16.34
CA ASP A 87 19.86 -0.40 15.98
C ASP A 87 20.66 -1.70 16.04
N LEU A 88 21.85 -1.76 15.43
CA LEU A 88 22.62 -3.00 15.41
C LEU A 88 23.25 -3.33 16.77
N SER A 89 23.56 -2.32 17.61
CA SER A 89 23.89 -2.55 19.01
C SER A 89 22.76 -3.27 19.74
N MET A 90 21.55 -2.78 19.57
CA MET A 90 20.33 -3.35 20.14
C MET A 90 20.12 -4.80 19.70
N ILE A 91 20.23 -5.08 18.39
CA ILE A 91 20.10 -6.45 17.84
C ILE A 91 21.15 -7.40 18.42
N CYS A 92 22.43 -6.98 18.46
CA CYS A 92 23.48 -7.78 19.06
C CYS A 92 23.21 -8.08 20.54
N ALA A 93 22.82 -7.07 21.32
CA ALA A 93 22.50 -7.20 22.74
C ALA A 93 21.29 -8.13 22.97
N PHE A 94 20.26 -8.01 22.11
CA PHE A 94 19.08 -8.90 22.11
C PHE A 94 19.50 -10.36 21.87
N LEU A 95 20.30 -10.63 20.86
CA LEU A 95 20.78 -11.99 20.56
C LEU A 95 21.54 -12.59 21.75
N VAL A 96 22.41 -11.81 22.42
CA VAL A 96 23.14 -12.26 23.62
C VAL A 96 22.17 -12.65 24.72
N ARG A 97 21.10 -11.89 24.94
CA ARG A 97 20.14 -12.12 26.02
C ARG A 97 19.19 -13.28 25.75
N TYR A 98 18.64 -13.34 24.54
CA TYR A 98 17.55 -14.27 24.21
C TYR A 98 17.94 -15.40 23.26
N GLY A 99 19.05 -15.24 22.50
CA GLY A 99 19.49 -16.21 21.49
C GLY A 99 20.38 -17.31 21.99
N LYS A 100 21.19 -17.06 23.05
CA LYS A 100 22.14 -18.05 23.56
C LYS A 100 21.45 -19.35 23.98
N GLY A 101 21.89 -20.48 23.37
CA GLY A 101 21.30 -21.81 23.62
C GLY A 101 19.99 -22.09 22.88
N LYS A 102 19.44 -21.11 22.14
CA LYS A 102 18.22 -21.28 21.37
C LYS A 102 18.43 -21.23 19.83
N VAL A 103 19.52 -20.63 19.38
CA VAL A 103 19.85 -20.48 17.96
C VAL A 103 21.22 -21.05 17.62
N THR A 104 21.42 -21.34 16.34
CA THR A 104 22.72 -21.71 15.79
C THR A 104 23.32 -20.50 15.08
N LEU A 105 24.52 -20.10 15.49
CA LEU A 105 25.23 -19.02 14.83
C LEU A 105 25.85 -19.49 13.51
N PRO A 106 26.00 -18.60 12.50
CA PRO A 106 26.83 -18.85 11.33
C PRO A 106 28.25 -19.23 11.71
N ALA A 107 28.91 -20.03 10.85
CA ALA A 107 30.23 -20.61 11.16
C ALA A 107 31.35 -19.58 11.37
N ASP A 108 31.22 -18.39 10.79
CA ASP A 108 32.16 -17.29 10.87
C ASP A 108 31.93 -16.36 12.07
N VAL A 109 30.84 -16.56 12.85
CA VAL A 109 30.46 -15.69 13.98
C VAL A 109 30.52 -16.44 15.30
N THR A 110 31.01 -15.81 16.32
CA THR A 110 31.04 -16.33 17.70
C THR A 110 30.19 -15.45 18.63
N TRP A 111 29.77 -16.01 19.76
CA TRP A 111 29.08 -15.21 20.80
C TRP A 111 29.95 -14.08 21.33
N THR A 112 31.28 -14.27 21.36
CA THR A 112 32.24 -13.21 21.75
C THR A 112 32.23 -12.04 20.75
N ASP A 113 32.12 -12.34 19.45
CA ASP A 113 31.95 -11.29 18.42
C ASP A 113 30.69 -10.47 18.68
N ILE A 114 29.55 -11.14 18.87
CA ILE A 114 28.25 -10.49 19.10
C ILE A 114 28.28 -9.66 20.41
N GLU A 115 28.82 -10.20 21.50
CA GLU A 115 28.96 -9.45 22.76
C GLU A 115 29.87 -8.22 22.61
N SER A 116 30.95 -8.37 21.85
CA SER A 116 31.89 -7.26 21.59
C SER A 116 31.23 -6.18 20.76
N MET A 117 30.53 -6.54 19.68
CA MET A 117 29.78 -5.60 18.84
C MET A 117 28.69 -4.87 19.66
N ALA A 118 27.89 -5.61 20.44
CA ALA A 118 26.83 -5.03 21.27
C ALA A 118 27.36 -3.95 22.23
N MET A 119 28.41 -4.26 22.98
CA MET A 119 28.96 -3.33 23.96
C MET A 119 29.70 -2.16 23.32
N LYS A 120 30.54 -2.41 22.33
CA LYS A 120 31.37 -1.34 21.73
C LYS A 120 30.55 -0.33 20.94
N SER A 121 29.46 -0.77 20.23
CA SER A 121 28.58 0.13 19.54
C SER A 121 27.65 0.89 20.49
N LEU A 122 27.24 0.30 21.63
CA LEU A 122 26.53 1.02 22.68
C LEU A 122 27.42 2.13 23.28
N VAL A 123 28.69 1.80 23.58
CA VAL A 123 29.69 2.79 24.05
C VAL A 123 29.87 3.91 23.04
N PHE A 124 29.95 3.58 21.75
CA PHE A 124 30.06 4.57 20.68
C PHE A 124 28.82 5.49 20.67
N ALA A 125 27.61 4.91 20.70
CA ALA A 125 26.38 5.67 20.60
C ALA A 125 26.17 6.64 21.77
N TYR A 126 26.31 6.19 23.04
CA TYR A 126 26.16 7.13 24.15
C TYR A 126 27.29 8.15 24.28
N SER A 127 28.52 7.76 23.90
CA SER A 127 29.68 8.67 23.94
C SER A 127 29.48 9.87 22.99
N THR A 128 28.93 9.63 21.82
CA THR A 128 28.73 10.64 20.77
C THR A 128 27.46 11.46 20.94
N HIS A 129 26.68 11.24 22.00
CA HIS A 129 25.53 12.08 22.29
C HIS A 129 25.95 13.45 22.86
N LYS A 130 25.24 14.53 22.51
CA LYS A 130 25.50 15.91 22.94
C LYS A 130 25.48 16.11 24.45
N ALA A 131 24.75 15.30 25.21
CA ALA A 131 24.75 15.34 26.67
C ALA A 131 26.07 14.88 27.25
N ASN A 132 26.73 13.90 26.62
CA ASN A 132 27.93 13.26 27.12
C ASN A 132 29.22 13.83 26.51
N LYS A 133 29.22 14.08 25.21
CA LYS A 133 30.36 14.67 24.46
C LYS A 133 31.70 13.98 24.71
N LEU A 134 31.68 12.65 24.85
CA LEU A 134 32.91 11.87 24.99
C LEU A 134 33.52 11.69 23.60
N LYS A 135 34.78 12.10 23.46
CA LYS A 135 35.51 11.97 22.21
C LYS A 135 35.70 10.50 21.88
N VAL A 136 35.35 10.11 20.67
CA VAL A 136 35.63 8.78 20.08
C VAL A 136 36.42 8.94 18.79
N CYS A 137 36.64 7.84 18.08
CA CYS A 137 37.36 7.82 16.79
C CYS A 137 36.71 8.72 15.70
N SER A 138 35.44 9.12 15.85
CA SER A 138 34.71 10.06 14.95
C SER A 138 35.10 11.54 15.15
N GLY A 139 35.96 11.86 16.12
CA GLY A 139 36.28 13.26 16.46
C GLY A 139 35.22 13.89 17.36
N ASN A 140 34.73 15.08 17.00
CA ASN A 140 33.79 15.87 17.79
C ASN A 140 32.37 15.96 17.12
N ASN A 141 31.97 14.98 16.36
CA ASN A 141 30.64 14.91 15.78
C ASN A 141 29.67 14.33 16.81
N TYR A 142 28.78 15.17 17.32
CA TYR A 142 27.82 14.78 18.36
C TYR A 142 26.39 14.88 17.85
N TRP A 143 25.56 13.89 18.20
CA TRP A 143 24.15 13.81 17.86
C TRP A 143 23.26 14.12 19.06
N GLY A 144 21.95 14.23 18.83
CA GLY A 144 20.92 14.35 19.86
C GLY A 144 20.43 15.76 20.09
N SER A 145 19.44 15.87 20.96
CA SER A 145 18.77 17.11 21.36
C SER A 145 19.10 17.43 22.81
N THR A 146 19.43 18.68 23.14
CA THR A 146 19.73 19.11 24.51
C THR A 146 18.90 20.31 24.96
N SER A 147 18.28 21.01 24.00
CA SER A 147 17.42 22.15 24.27
C SER A 147 16.50 22.38 23.07
N SER A 148 15.49 23.21 23.23
CA SER A 148 14.51 23.56 22.18
C SER A 148 15.11 24.17 20.91
N GLY A 149 16.34 24.70 20.97
CA GLY A 149 17.02 25.27 19.81
C GLY A 149 18.08 24.36 19.17
N ASP A 150 18.29 23.16 19.68
CA ASP A 150 19.36 22.24 19.30
C ASP A 150 18.80 20.84 18.97
N ALA A 151 17.70 20.83 18.23
CA ALA A 151 16.97 19.63 17.89
C ALA A 151 17.61 18.87 16.73
N VAL A 152 17.60 17.55 16.86
CA VAL A 152 17.69 16.60 15.74
C VAL A 152 16.39 15.79 15.78
N TRP A 153 15.49 16.04 14.87
CA TRP A 153 14.10 15.57 14.90
C TRP A 153 13.92 14.04 14.96
N GLU A 154 14.92 13.28 14.54
CA GLU A 154 14.94 11.79 14.63
C GLU A 154 15.72 11.26 15.84
N SER A 155 16.30 12.10 16.69
CA SER A 155 17.18 11.64 17.77
C SER A 155 16.47 10.83 18.85
N SER A 156 15.19 11.08 19.08
CA SER A 156 14.33 10.28 19.96
C SER A 156 14.30 8.81 19.55
N LEU A 157 14.13 8.53 18.26
CA LEU A 157 14.14 7.18 17.69
C LEU A 157 15.48 6.45 17.92
N TRP A 158 16.61 7.15 17.74
CA TRP A 158 17.92 6.55 17.99
C TRP A 158 18.19 6.34 19.48
N ALA A 159 17.72 7.25 20.31
CA ALA A 159 17.80 7.12 21.77
C ALA A 159 16.97 5.93 22.29
N MET A 160 15.84 5.64 21.69
CA MET A 160 15.04 4.45 21.97
C MET A 160 15.84 3.18 21.72
N SER A 161 16.50 3.04 20.56
CA SER A 161 17.34 1.88 20.25
C SER A 161 18.52 1.74 21.21
N VAL A 162 19.15 2.85 21.63
CA VAL A 162 20.19 2.87 22.67
C VAL A 162 19.66 2.35 24.01
N ALA A 163 18.45 2.77 24.40
CA ALA A 163 17.81 2.32 25.64
C ALA A 163 17.51 0.82 25.63
N TYR A 164 16.99 0.28 24.54
CA TYR A 164 16.79 -1.17 24.40
C TYR A 164 18.11 -1.94 24.43
N SER A 165 19.15 -1.45 23.74
CA SER A 165 20.49 -2.06 23.81
C SER A 165 21.03 -2.08 25.24
N ALA A 166 20.89 -0.98 25.98
CA ALA A 166 21.26 -0.89 27.38
C ALA A 166 20.44 -1.86 28.26
N PHE A 167 19.13 -1.93 28.06
CA PHE A 167 18.25 -2.83 28.79
C PHE A 167 18.65 -4.30 28.64
N PHE A 168 18.96 -4.73 27.41
CA PHE A 168 19.40 -6.12 27.17
C PHE A 168 20.73 -6.47 27.82
N GLN A 169 21.56 -5.47 28.12
CA GLN A 169 22.88 -5.62 28.77
C GLN A 169 22.92 -5.06 30.20
N TRP A 170 21.78 -4.69 30.79
CA TRP A 170 21.70 -3.89 32.01
C TRP A 170 22.56 -4.39 33.15
N ASP A 171 22.61 -5.71 33.34
CA ASP A 171 23.40 -6.35 34.41
C ASP A 171 24.91 -6.34 34.14
N LYS A 172 25.35 -6.07 32.92
CA LYS A 172 26.75 -5.99 32.50
C LYS A 172 27.28 -4.56 32.52
N LEU A 173 26.42 -3.56 32.56
CA LEU A 173 26.80 -2.17 32.53
C LEU A 173 27.30 -1.70 33.90
N SER A 174 28.42 -0.98 33.91
CA SER A 174 28.89 -0.25 35.10
C SER A 174 27.95 0.89 35.47
N ASP A 175 28.02 1.37 36.71
CA ASP A 175 27.24 2.52 37.15
C ASP A 175 27.56 3.78 36.31
N THR A 176 28.80 3.96 35.90
CA THR A 176 29.24 5.04 35.02
C THR A 176 28.55 4.96 33.65
N GLN A 177 28.48 3.77 33.04
CA GLN A 177 27.79 3.57 31.75
C GLN A 177 26.29 3.82 31.87
N LYS A 178 25.68 3.32 32.94
CA LYS A 178 24.26 3.61 33.24
C LYS A 178 23.99 5.11 33.40
N ASP A 179 24.92 5.84 34.02
CA ASP A 179 24.80 7.29 34.16
C ASP A 179 24.87 8.00 32.80
N TYR A 180 25.82 7.65 31.91
CA TYR A 180 25.88 8.23 30.58
C TYR A 180 24.63 7.93 29.76
N ILE A 181 24.05 6.73 29.84
CA ILE A 181 22.80 6.37 29.22
C ILE A 181 21.66 7.21 29.81
N TYR A 182 21.59 7.36 31.12
CA TYR A 182 20.63 8.21 31.80
C TYR A 182 20.72 9.66 31.36
N GLN A 183 21.93 10.24 31.29
CA GLN A 183 22.12 11.63 30.84
C GLN A 183 21.63 11.85 29.40
N LEU A 184 21.91 10.90 28.51
CA LEU A 184 21.40 10.90 27.14
C LEU A 184 19.86 10.91 27.12
N LEU A 185 19.22 9.92 27.73
CA LEU A 185 17.77 9.77 27.73
C LEU A 185 17.06 10.95 28.41
N LYS A 186 17.63 11.44 29.53
CA LYS A 186 17.11 12.61 30.22
C LYS A 186 17.19 13.87 29.35
N ALA A 187 18.26 14.04 28.59
CA ALA A 187 18.44 15.21 27.71
C ALA A 187 17.35 15.21 26.60
N GLU A 188 17.14 14.09 25.94
CA GLU A 188 16.09 13.93 24.94
C GLU A 188 14.71 14.13 25.54
N CYS A 189 14.37 13.48 26.66
CA CYS A 189 13.08 13.65 27.35
C CYS A 189 12.83 15.10 27.79
N ASN A 190 13.86 15.79 28.27
CA ASN A 190 13.74 17.19 28.67
C ASN A 190 13.53 18.11 27.48
N TYR A 191 14.10 17.81 26.31
CA TYR A 191 13.78 18.52 25.07
C TYR A 191 12.29 18.36 24.76
N GLU A 192 11.75 17.14 24.86
CA GLU A 192 10.33 16.87 24.56
C GLU A 192 9.36 17.53 25.54
N LEU A 193 9.76 17.77 26.80
CA LEU A 193 8.95 18.54 27.75
C LEU A 193 8.67 19.98 27.28
N HIS A 194 9.56 20.55 26.51
CA HIS A 194 9.47 21.96 26.07
C HIS A 194 8.98 22.11 24.62
N ARG A 195 8.96 21.03 23.85
CA ARG A 195 8.49 21.03 22.47
C ARG A 195 6.97 21.19 22.42
N THR A 196 6.46 22.00 21.52
CA THR A 196 5.02 22.04 21.22
C THR A 196 4.62 20.73 20.56
N ILE A 197 3.49 20.13 21.00
CA ILE A 197 2.94 18.94 20.31
C ILE A 197 2.63 19.32 18.87
N PRO A 198 3.27 18.69 17.87
CA PRO A 198 3.03 19.01 16.48
C PRO A 198 1.68 18.47 16.02
N THR A 199 0.96 19.29 15.21
CA THR A 199 -0.33 18.94 14.63
C THR A 199 -0.39 19.36 13.18
N GLY A 200 -1.21 18.67 12.39
CA GLY A 200 -1.43 18.93 10.98
C GLY A 200 -1.55 17.64 10.19
N TYR A 201 -2.53 17.56 9.30
CA TYR A 201 -2.87 16.35 8.56
C TYR A 201 -2.68 16.47 7.05
N ALA A 202 -2.67 17.70 6.52
CA ALA A 202 -2.62 17.95 5.09
C ALA A 202 -1.18 18.21 4.62
N GLY A 203 -0.78 17.54 3.59
CA GLY A 203 0.53 17.67 2.94
C GLY A 203 1.67 16.99 3.69
N ASP A 204 1.81 17.28 4.97
CA ASP A 204 2.87 16.77 5.83
C ASP A 204 2.31 16.58 7.25
N THR A 205 1.75 15.41 7.49
CA THR A 205 1.19 15.05 8.80
C THR A 205 2.27 15.11 9.89
N LYS A 206 1.81 15.27 11.12
CA LYS A 206 2.70 15.21 12.30
C LYS A 206 2.46 13.96 13.15
N ALA A 207 1.76 13.00 12.59
CA ALA A 207 1.43 11.75 13.26
C ALA A 207 2.67 10.96 13.64
N GLU A 208 3.58 10.74 12.68
CA GLU A 208 4.80 9.98 12.89
C GLU A 208 5.79 10.69 13.82
N GLU A 209 5.93 12.02 13.72
CA GLU A 209 6.77 12.78 14.64
C GLU A 209 6.32 12.57 16.09
N ASN A 210 5.00 12.63 16.35
CA ASN A 210 4.48 12.34 17.68
C ASN A 210 4.78 10.91 18.16
N GLY A 211 4.73 9.92 17.25
CA GLY A 211 5.09 8.53 17.54
C GLY A 211 6.55 8.41 17.99
N TRP A 212 7.48 8.98 17.24
CA TRP A 212 8.91 8.96 17.56
C TRP A 212 9.25 9.66 18.89
N GLU A 213 8.60 10.78 19.18
CA GLU A 213 8.81 11.49 20.44
C GLU A 213 8.23 10.73 21.65
N ALA A 214 7.19 9.93 21.41
CA ALA A 214 6.67 9.04 22.43
C ALA A 214 7.67 7.93 22.82
N ASP A 215 8.48 7.43 21.89
CA ASP A 215 9.41 6.32 22.10
C ASP A 215 10.44 6.62 23.18
N VAL A 216 11.16 7.73 23.08
CA VAL A 216 12.20 8.08 24.05
C VAL A 216 11.65 8.30 25.45
N LEU A 217 10.44 8.87 25.55
CA LEU A 217 9.74 9.03 26.82
C LEU A 217 9.39 7.68 27.45
N ALA A 218 8.87 6.75 26.64
CA ALA A 218 8.48 5.41 27.06
C ALA A 218 9.68 4.58 27.57
N VAL A 219 10.78 4.51 26.82
CA VAL A 219 11.97 3.75 27.23
C VAL A 219 12.61 4.35 28.48
N THR A 220 12.61 5.68 28.60
CA THR A 220 13.16 6.38 29.78
C THR A 220 12.31 6.09 31.04
N LEU A 221 10.99 6.15 30.91
CA LEU A 221 10.05 5.77 31.98
C LEU A 221 10.19 4.29 32.35
N GLY A 222 10.47 3.44 31.37
CA GLY A 222 10.71 2.01 31.59
C GLY A 222 12.00 1.73 32.39
N LEU A 223 13.09 2.42 32.06
CA LEU A 223 14.38 2.26 32.72
C LEU A 223 14.47 3.01 34.06
N PHE A 224 13.85 4.18 34.18
CA PHE A 224 13.94 5.09 35.33
C PHE A 224 12.56 5.52 35.84
N PRO A 225 11.66 4.59 36.22
CA PRO A 225 10.27 4.89 36.56
C PRO A 225 10.09 5.77 37.80
N ASN A 226 11.12 5.90 38.63
CA ASN A 226 11.12 6.65 39.88
C ASN A 226 11.91 7.97 39.81
N ASP A 227 12.32 8.39 38.59
CA ASP A 227 12.93 9.70 38.40
C ASP A 227 11.96 10.83 38.87
N PRO A 228 12.46 11.89 39.48
CA PRO A 228 11.62 13.03 39.90
C PRO A 228 10.84 13.67 38.75
N LEU A 229 11.30 13.59 37.52
CA LEU A 229 10.64 14.11 36.31
C LEU A 229 9.69 13.07 35.66
N ALA A 230 9.71 11.81 36.08
CA ALA A 230 8.91 10.76 35.46
C ALA A 230 7.40 11.09 35.35
N PRO A 231 6.75 11.74 36.34
CA PRO A 231 5.34 12.15 36.18
C PRO A 231 5.15 13.15 35.02
N GLN A 232 6.11 14.06 34.79
CA GLN A 232 6.06 15.03 33.69
C GLN A 232 6.30 14.35 32.35
N TRP A 233 7.26 13.43 32.27
CA TRP A 233 7.53 12.62 31.08
C TRP A 233 6.35 11.75 30.70
N PHE A 234 5.67 11.15 31.69
CA PHE A 234 4.49 10.33 31.43
C PHE A 234 3.31 11.14 30.93
N GLU A 235 3.07 12.32 31.50
CA GLU A 235 2.05 13.22 30.96
C GLU A 235 2.35 13.60 29.51
N ARG A 236 3.60 13.90 29.23
CA ARG A 236 4.05 14.25 27.89
C ARG A 236 3.93 13.10 26.92
N LEU A 237 4.28 11.88 27.35
CA LEU A 237 4.08 10.66 26.59
C LEU A 237 2.61 10.50 26.15
N ARG A 238 1.66 10.70 27.08
CA ARG A 238 0.23 10.60 26.76
C ARG A 238 -0.23 11.66 25.76
N GLU A 239 0.29 12.89 25.90
CA GLU A 239 0.00 13.95 24.91
C GLU A 239 0.50 13.56 23.51
N PHE A 240 1.75 13.12 23.36
CA PHE A 240 2.28 12.66 22.07
C PHE A 240 1.48 11.47 21.52
N ALA A 241 1.22 10.47 22.34
CA ALA A 241 0.52 9.25 21.95
C ALA A 241 -0.90 9.52 21.41
N VAL A 242 -1.71 10.32 22.13
CA VAL A 242 -3.07 10.68 21.68
C VAL A 242 -3.03 11.54 20.41
N ASN A 243 -2.02 12.42 20.29
CA ASN A 243 -1.90 13.27 19.11
C ASN A 243 -1.20 12.60 17.93
N SER A 244 -0.67 11.39 18.05
CA SER A 244 -0.14 10.63 16.93
C SER A 244 -1.23 10.35 15.89
N TYR A 245 -2.34 9.74 16.28
CA TYR A 245 -3.48 9.47 15.41
C TYR A 245 -4.71 10.32 15.78
N SER A 246 -4.49 11.58 16.15
CA SER A 246 -5.59 12.46 16.52
C SER A 246 -6.55 12.73 15.36
N HIS A 247 -7.83 12.53 15.63
CA HIS A 247 -8.93 12.78 14.71
C HIS A 247 -9.74 13.98 15.19
N GLN A 248 -10.50 14.64 14.32
CA GLN A 248 -11.32 15.81 14.70
C GLN A 248 -12.32 15.52 15.83
N ASP A 249 -12.83 14.28 15.92
CA ASP A 249 -13.80 13.90 16.94
C ASP A 249 -13.20 13.87 18.34
N ASP A 250 -11.87 13.73 18.45
CA ASP A 250 -11.14 13.73 19.72
C ASP A 250 -11.31 15.06 20.50
N ALA A 251 -11.54 16.16 19.77
CA ALA A 251 -11.80 17.47 20.38
C ALA A 251 -13.00 17.47 21.36
N THR A 252 -13.91 16.51 21.21
CA THR A 252 -15.12 16.40 22.05
C THR A 252 -15.22 15.06 22.79
N ASP A 253 -14.27 14.15 22.58
CA ASP A 253 -14.29 12.82 23.18
C ASP A 253 -14.01 12.88 24.69
N ALA A 254 -15.00 12.51 25.47
CA ALA A 254 -14.96 12.46 26.94
C ALA A 254 -14.51 11.09 27.51
N THR A 255 -14.02 10.18 26.66
CA THR A 255 -13.48 8.89 27.09
C THR A 255 -12.23 9.10 27.95
N ILE A 256 -12.22 8.52 29.13
CA ILE A 256 -11.06 8.55 30.05
C ILE A 256 -10.00 7.60 29.50
N ILE A 257 -8.79 8.10 29.30
CA ILE A 257 -7.68 7.32 28.70
C ILE A 257 -7.19 6.25 29.67
N ASP A 258 -6.99 6.59 30.94
CA ASP A 258 -6.48 5.68 31.95
C ASP A 258 -7.18 5.93 33.30
N PRO A 259 -8.31 5.25 33.56
CA PRO A 259 -9.10 5.45 34.79
C PRO A 259 -8.37 4.97 36.06
N THR A 260 -7.27 4.23 35.93
CA THR A 260 -6.48 3.76 37.07
C THR A 260 -5.39 4.75 37.48
N TYR A 261 -5.07 5.70 36.62
CA TYR A 261 -4.06 6.74 36.85
C TYR A 261 -4.69 8.09 37.19
N ASP A 262 -5.55 8.58 36.32
CA ASP A 262 -6.30 9.85 36.51
C ASP A 262 -7.62 9.85 35.72
N ASN A 263 -8.31 10.99 35.71
CA ASN A 263 -9.58 11.13 35.01
C ASN A 263 -9.42 11.96 33.69
N LYS A 264 -8.20 12.10 33.17
CA LYS A 264 -8.01 12.83 31.91
C LYS A 264 -8.65 12.09 30.74
N THR A 265 -9.37 12.83 29.96
CA THR A 265 -10.07 12.35 28.78
C THR A 265 -9.26 12.58 27.51
N VAL A 266 -9.67 11.96 26.41
CA VAL A 266 -9.07 12.19 25.08
C VAL A 266 -9.04 13.69 24.76
N LYS A 267 -10.16 14.40 24.92
CA LYS A 267 -10.25 15.85 24.67
C LYS A 267 -9.30 16.71 25.52
N ASP A 268 -8.95 16.24 26.75
CA ASP A 268 -8.02 16.97 27.61
C ASP A 268 -6.57 16.90 27.09
N LEU A 269 -6.23 15.81 26.39
CA LEU A 269 -4.92 15.56 25.80
C LEU A 269 -4.82 16.02 24.33
N TYR A 270 -5.94 16.13 23.63
CA TYR A 270 -6.00 16.57 22.23
C TYR A 270 -5.46 17.99 22.04
N LYS A 271 -4.59 18.16 21.04
CA LYS A 271 -3.97 19.47 20.70
C LYS A 271 -4.32 19.92 19.28
N GLY A 272 -4.73 19.00 18.41
CA GLY A 272 -5.08 19.27 17.03
C GLY A 272 -5.13 18.00 16.20
N GLN A 273 -5.69 18.09 15.01
CA GLN A 273 -5.94 16.97 14.10
C GLN A 273 -4.67 16.60 13.32
N ASN A 274 -4.37 15.30 13.26
CA ASN A 274 -3.30 14.72 12.45
C ASN A 274 -3.81 13.71 11.39
N LEU A 275 -5.09 13.36 11.43
CA LEU A 275 -5.75 12.53 10.44
C LEU A 275 -6.86 13.29 9.72
N TYR A 276 -7.14 12.93 8.46
CA TYR A 276 -8.36 13.34 7.76
C TYR A 276 -9.59 12.63 8.34
N ASP A 277 -10.79 13.10 7.96
CA ASP A 277 -12.07 12.56 8.42
C ASP A 277 -12.29 11.07 8.09
N ASP A 278 -11.58 10.52 7.11
CA ASP A 278 -11.57 9.12 6.73
C ASP A 278 -10.37 8.34 7.31
N PHE A 279 -9.76 8.86 8.38
CA PHE A 279 -8.59 8.30 9.07
C PHE A 279 -7.32 8.20 8.21
N THR A 280 -7.30 8.76 7.02
CA THR A 280 -6.09 8.83 6.19
C THR A 280 -5.19 9.99 6.62
N LEU A 281 -3.94 9.95 6.18
CA LEU A 281 -2.99 11.05 6.36
C LEU A 281 -2.20 11.32 5.08
N GLN A 282 -1.61 12.50 4.98
CA GLN A 282 -0.63 12.82 3.94
C GLN A 282 0.73 13.09 4.56
N ASN A 283 1.78 12.66 3.85
CA ASN A 283 3.15 13.05 4.11
C ASN A 283 3.84 13.25 2.76
N HIS A 284 4.85 14.12 2.67
CA HIS A 284 5.49 14.51 1.41
C HIS A 284 4.52 15.00 0.32
N ASN A 285 3.38 15.58 0.74
CA ASN A 285 2.30 16.14 -0.09
C ASN A 285 1.46 15.10 -0.85
N TYR A 286 1.38 13.85 -0.37
CA TYR A 286 0.48 12.83 -0.91
C TYR A 286 0.08 11.80 0.16
N PHE A 287 -0.93 10.97 -0.13
CA PHE A 287 -1.27 9.84 0.73
C PHE A 287 -0.11 8.84 0.76
N HIS A 288 0.50 8.72 1.92
CA HIS A 288 1.71 7.94 2.11
C HIS A 288 1.45 6.74 3.01
N THR A 289 1.19 5.59 2.41
CA THR A 289 0.85 4.36 3.13
C THR A 289 1.88 3.97 4.19
N SER A 290 3.16 4.22 3.92
CA SER A 290 4.24 3.92 4.86
C SER A 290 4.15 4.76 6.14
N TYR A 291 3.92 6.07 6.00
CA TYR A 291 3.72 6.95 7.15
C TYR A 291 2.40 6.67 7.87
N GLN A 292 1.36 6.26 7.13
CA GLN A 292 0.11 5.80 7.71
C GLN A 292 0.30 4.62 8.66
N ASN A 293 1.26 3.74 8.36
CA ASN A 293 1.52 2.52 9.11
C ASN A 293 2.58 2.69 10.22
N VAL A 294 3.66 3.44 9.97
CA VAL A 294 4.83 3.49 10.87
C VAL A 294 4.46 3.94 12.29
N VAL A 295 3.48 4.80 12.43
CA VAL A 295 3.00 5.31 13.74
C VAL A 295 2.54 4.16 14.65
N ILE A 296 1.86 3.14 14.11
CA ILE A 296 1.45 1.95 14.88
C ILE A 296 2.68 1.19 15.38
N GLN A 297 3.71 1.09 14.55
CA GLN A 297 4.97 0.47 14.93
C GLN A 297 5.60 1.21 16.12
N GLU A 298 5.81 2.52 15.99
CA GLU A 298 6.46 3.35 17.02
C GLU A 298 5.70 3.31 18.35
N LEU A 299 4.39 3.55 18.32
CA LEU A 299 3.56 3.48 19.53
C LEU A 299 3.54 2.07 20.15
N GLY A 300 3.60 1.02 19.34
CA GLY A 300 3.72 -0.37 19.79
C GLY A 300 5.05 -0.65 20.48
N GLU A 301 6.14 -0.14 19.94
CA GLU A 301 7.48 -0.27 20.51
C GLU A 301 7.61 0.49 21.84
N ALA A 302 7.05 1.69 21.91
CA ALA A 302 6.93 2.46 23.15
C ALA A 302 6.14 1.69 24.21
N ALA A 303 5.01 1.10 23.85
CA ALA A 303 4.18 0.32 24.75
C ALA A 303 4.92 -0.95 25.24
N LEU A 304 5.63 -1.63 24.34
CA LEU A 304 6.44 -2.79 24.68
C LEU A 304 7.55 -2.42 25.68
N ALA A 305 8.26 -1.32 25.46
CA ALA A 305 9.32 -0.84 26.36
C ALA A 305 8.77 -0.57 27.78
N LEU A 306 7.68 0.19 27.88
CA LEU A 306 7.06 0.46 29.17
C LEU A 306 6.74 -0.83 29.92
N LYS A 307 6.14 -1.79 29.24
CA LYS A 307 5.75 -3.06 29.84
C LYS A 307 6.95 -3.93 30.21
N LEU A 308 7.81 -4.20 29.24
CA LEU A 308 8.94 -5.11 29.37
C LEU A 308 9.96 -4.63 30.38
N PHE A 309 10.36 -3.35 30.33
CA PHE A 309 11.43 -2.84 31.18
C PHE A 309 10.98 -2.76 32.65
N GLN A 310 9.80 -2.19 32.88
CA GLN A 310 9.26 -2.08 34.24
C GLN A 310 9.05 -3.47 34.87
N GLN A 311 8.44 -4.40 34.14
CA GLN A 311 8.20 -5.75 34.64
C GLN A 311 9.53 -6.49 34.94
N THR A 312 10.51 -6.36 34.05
CA THR A 312 11.78 -7.06 34.19
C THR A 312 12.66 -6.49 35.32
N LEU A 313 12.78 -5.16 35.40
CA LEU A 313 13.70 -4.50 36.34
C LEU A 313 13.09 -4.26 37.72
N TYR A 314 11.76 -4.07 37.79
CA TYR A 314 11.08 -3.64 39.03
C TYR A 314 9.95 -4.57 39.44
N GLY A 315 9.49 -5.49 38.60
CA GLY A 315 8.39 -6.44 38.88
C GLY A 315 7.00 -5.81 38.95
N THR A 316 6.86 -4.55 38.58
CA THR A 316 5.58 -3.80 38.60
C THR A 316 5.51 -2.84 37.41
N GLU A 317 4.30 -2.57 36.93
CA GLU A 317 4.02 -1.55 35.94
C GLU A 317 3.48 -0.30 36.63
N LYS A 318 4.29 0.76 36.71
CA LYS A 318 3.90 2.06 37.30
C LYS A 318 3.28 2.98 36.25
N TRP A 319 3.79 2.92 35.03
CA TRP A 319 3.36 3.74 33.90
C TRP A 319 2.68 2.84 32.85
N HIS A 320 1.49 3.22 32.43
CA HIS A 320 0.60 2.39 31.64
C HIS A 320 0.66 2.69 30.13
N THR A 321 0.16 1.74 29.32
CA THR A 321 0.27 1.78 27.84
C THR A 321 -0.99 2.25 27.12
N ASN A 322 -2.07 2.58 27.87
CA ASN A 322 -3.40 2.84 27.27
C ASN A 322 -3.39 3.92 26.19
N ALA A 323 -2.73 5.05 26.44
CA ALA A 323 -2.68 6.15 25.49
C ALA A 323 -1.99 5.77 24.17
N LEU A 324 -1.01 4.85 24.22
CA LEU A 324 -0.23 4.40 23.07
C LEU A 324 -1.03 3.55 22.06
N MET A 325 -2.23 3.10 22.46
CA MET A 325 -3.11 2.32 21.57
C MET A 325 -4.23 3.17 20.97
N HIS A 326 -4.25 4.49 21.20
CA HIS A 326 -5.30 5.37 20.71
C HIS A 326 -5.39 5.35 19.19
N HIS A 327 -6.56 5.01 18.66
CA HIS A 327 -6.91 4.90 17.25
C HIS A 327 -6.09 3.91 16.39
N ASN A 328 -5.20 3.10 16.97
CA ASN A 328 -4.49 2.09 16.20
C ASN A 328 -5.46 1.11 15.51
N ASP A 329 -6.50 0.66 16.22
CA ASP A 329 -7.56 -0.19 15.68
C ASP A 329 -8.35 0.51 14.56
N LYS A 330 -8.65 1.80 14.72
CA LYS A 330 -9.39 2.59 13.73
C LYS A 330 -8.60 2.75 12.44
N VAL A 331 -7.33 3.11 12.54
CA VAL A 331 -6.46 3.24 11.37
C VAL A 331 -6.32 1.91 10.64
N MET A 332 -6.17 0.79 11.36
CA MET A 332 -6.17 -0.53 10.76
C MET A 332 -7.47 -0.83 10.01
N GLN A 333 -8.62 -0.68 10.67
CA GLN A 333 -9.93 -1.04 10.14
C GLN A 333 -10.41 -0.11 9.02
N GLU A 334 -10.17 1.19 9.14
CA GLU A 334 -10.66 2.16 8.17
C GLU A 334 -9.75 2.36 6.97
N VAL A 335 -8.44 2.11 7.11
CA VAL A 335 -7.45 2.39 6.06
C VAL A 335 -6.62 1.17 5.68
N LEU A 336 -5.84 0.61 6.62
CA LEU A 336 -4.76 -0.31 6.27
C LEU A 336 -5.27 -1.68 5.81
N TYR A 337 -6.31 -2.24 6.43
CA TYR A 337 -6.89 -3.50 5.96
C TYR A 337 -7.47 -3.41 4.54
N TRP A 338 -7.95 -2.22 4.15
CA TRP A 338 -8.41 -1.99 2.77
C TRP A 338 -7.28 -1.96 1.73
N LEU A 339 -6.04 -1.80 2.18
CA LEU A 339 -4.84 -1.77 1.35
C LEU A 339 -3.99 -3.04 1.46
N ALA A 340 -4.36 -3.98 2.34
CA ALA A 340 -3.59 -5.18 2.59
C ALA A 340 -3.55 -6.11 1.36
N LEU A 341 -2.38 -6.68 1.12
CA LEU A 341 -2.07 -7.60 0.04
C LEU A 341 -1.78 -9.00 0.61
N SER A 342 -1.87 -10.02 -0.23
CA SER A 342 -1.78 -11.42 0.16
C SER A 342 -0.39 -11.89 0.61
N ASP A 343 0.61 -11.05 0.49
CA ASP A 343 1.98 -11.26 1.00
C ASP A 343 2.24 -10.53 2.34
N GLY A 344 1.22 -9.91 2.91
CA GLY A 344 1.33 -9.13 4.14
C GLY A 344 1.84 -7.71 3.93
N GLU A 345 2.14 -7.29 2.71
CA GLU A 345 2.45 -5.91 2.39
C GLU A 345 1.19 -5.06 2.22
N LEU A 346 1.37 -3.75 2.20
CA LEU A 346 0.31 -2.79 1.92
C LEU A 346 0.48 -2.20 0.52
N ALA A 347 -0.62 -2.06 -0.20
CA ALA A 347 -0.63 -1.33 -1.46
C ALA A 347 -0.27 0.15 -1.21
N MET A 348 0.48 0.72 -2.13
CA MET A 348 0.90 2.12 -2.12
C MET A 348 0.29 2.84 -3.32
N PRO A 349 -0.98 3.23 -3.28
CA PRO A 349 -1.70 3.77 -4.44
C PRO A 349 -1.06 5.03 -5.04
N ASN A 350 -0.42 5.84 -4.22
CA ASN A 350 0.30 7.03 -4.64
C ASN A 350 1.82 6.85 -4.67
N GLY A 351 2.29 5.60 -4.53
CA GLY A 351 3.71 5.28 -4.50
C GLY A 351 4.39 5.55 -3.16
N ASN A 352 5.72 5.53 -3.19
CA ASN A 352 6.60 5.83 -2.08
C ASN A 352 7.85 6.53 -2.65
N ASP A 353 8.31 7.61 -2.05
CA ASP A 353 9.39 8.43 -2.56
C ASP A 353 10.74 8.19 -1.88
N TRP A 354 10.77 7.29 -0.91
CA TRP A 354 12.01 6.85 -0.30
C TRP A 354 12.22 5.34 -0.48
N SER A 355 12.52 4.53 0.43
CA SER A 355 12.83 3.13 0.16
C SER A 355 11.60 2.30 -0.21
N LEU A 356 11.69 1.54 -1.31
CA LEU A 356 10.64 0.61 -1.75
C LEU A 356 10.92 -0.84 -1.38
N PHE A 357 12.01 -1.10 -0.69
CA PHE A 357 12.40 -2.43 -0.21
C PHE A 357 12.63 -2.38 1.29
N LEU A 358 12.61 -3.52 1.93
CA LEU A 358 12.67 -3.65 3.39
C LEU A 358 11.64 -2.75 4.08
N TYR A 359 10.43 -2.75 3.54
CA TYR A 359 9.34 -1.91 3.99
C TYR A 359 8.12 -2.77 4.32
N ASP A 360 8.34 -3.81 5.05
CA ASP A 360 7.25 -4.62 5.57
C ASP A 360 6.57 -3.97 6.78
N GLN A 361 5.42 -4.50 7.14
CA GLN A 361 4.55 -3.94 8.16
C GLN A 361 4.46 -4.84 9.40
N ILE A 362 5.38 -5.77 9.54
CA ILE A 362 5.27 -6.86 10.53
C ILE A 362 5.07 -6.35 11.95
N THR A 363 5.84 -5.33 12.38
CA THR A 363 5.75 -4.80 13.75
C THR A 363 4.41 -4.13 14.04
N SER A 364 3.84 -3.43 13.06
CA SER A 364 2.51 -2.83 13.22
C SER A 364 1.42 -3.89 13.38
N TYR A 365 1.54 -4.98 12.64
CA TYR A 365 0.63 -6.12 12.79
C TYR A 365 0.80 -6.78 14.15
N SER A 366 2.04 -6.99 14.61
CA SER A 366 2.34 -7.52 15.94
C SER A 366 1.77 -6.64 17.04
N THR A 367 1.88 -5.32 16.91
CA THR A 367 1.29 -4.36 17.85
C THR A 367 -0.21 -4.60 18.02
N ASN A 368 -0.95 -4.64 16.92
CA ASN A 368 -2.40 -4.85 16.99
C ASN A 368 -2.76 -6.29 17.42
N ALA A 369 -2.04 -7.29 16.96
CA ALA A 369 -2.27 -8.69 17.37
C ALA A 369 -2.03 -8.88 18.87
N CYS A 370 -0.92 -8.36 19.41
CA CYS A 370 -0.51 -8.58 20.80
C CYS A 370 -1.23 -7.67 21.79
N PHE A 371 -1.34 -6.37 21.53
CA PHE A 371 -1.96 -5.41 22.44
C PHE A 371 -3.49 -5.35 22.29
N LEU A 372 -4.01 -5.38 21.06
CA LEU A 372 -5.43 -5.23 20.78
C LEU A 372 -6.15 -6.55 20.48
N ARG A 373 -5.41 -7.66 20.45
CA ARG A 373 -5.94 -9.02 20.19
C ARG A 373 -6.67 -9.14 18.86
N ASP A 374 -6.14 -8.49 17.82
CA ASP A 374 -6.74 -8.43 16.51
C ASP A 374 -6.36 -9.66 15.66
N PRO A 375 -7.34 -10.51 15.27
CA PRO A 375 -7.07 -11.72 14.48
C PRO A 375 -6.70 -11.43 13.01
N HIS A 376 -7.11 -10.28 12.46
CA HIS A 376 -6.70 -9.86 11.12
C HIS A 376 -5.23 -9.47 11.10
N ALA A 377 -4.80 -8.69 12.09
CA ALA A 377 -3.41 -8.31 12.25
C ALA A 377 -2.52 -9.54 12.43
N LEU A 378 -2.93 -10.53 13.23
CA LEU A 378 -2.18 -11.77 13.42
C LEU A 378 -2.01 -12.58 12.12
N MET A 379 -3.03 -12.59 11.27
CA MET A 379 -2.95 -13.23 9.95
C MET A 379 -1.97 -12.48 9.03
N LEU A 380 -2.06 -11.15 8.95
CA LEU A 380 -1.18 -10.32 8.13
C LEU A 380 0.28 -10.38 8.60
N GLU A 381 0.51 -10.41 9.91
CA GLU A 381 1.82 -10.64 10.51
C GLU A 381 2.44 -11.96 10.02
N ASN A 382 1.65 -13.03 10.03
CA ASN A 382 2.11 -14.33 9.58
C ASN A 382 2.49 -14.35 8.08
N LEU A 383 1.75 -13.60 7.25
CA LEU A 383 2.08 -13.42 5.83
C LEU A 383 3.38 -12.62 5.66
N ALA A 384 3.51 -11.49 6.37
CA ALA A 384 4.70 -10.65 6.34
C ALA A 384 5.94 -11.43 6.83
N TYR A 385 5.83 -12.17 7.92
CA TYR A 385 6.89 -13.03 8.42
C TYR A 385 7.41 -14.01 7.35
N LYS A 386 6.51 -14.68 6.63
CA LYS A 386 6.88 -15.62 5.58
C LYS A 386 7.60 -14.94 4.42
N MET A 387 7.16 -13.75 4.05
CA MET A 387 7.79 -12.96 3.00
C MET A 387 9.21 -12.54 3.41
N ILE A 388 9.40 -12.06 4.64
CA ILE A 388 10.71 -11.67 5.18
C ILE A 388 11.64 -12.88 5.23
N LYS A 389 11.17 -14.01 5.76
CA LYS A 389 11.93 -15.27 5.82
C LYS A 389 12.36 -15.74 4.42
N HIS A 390 11.45 -15.74 3.46
CA HIS A 390 11.75 -16.11 2.08
C HIS A 390 12.81 -15.18 1.47
N ARG A 391 12.69 -13.89 1.70
CA ARG A 391 13.64 -12.88 1.21
C ARG A 391 15.04 -13.12 1.77
N GLN A 392 15.19 -13.32 3.09
CA GLN A 392 16.48 -13.63 3.70
C GLN A 392 17.10 -14.92 3.15
N GLN A 393 16.30 -15.95 2.89
CA GLN A 393 16.77 -17.21 2.34
C GLN A 393 17.37 -17.11 0.93
N THR A 394 17.13 -16.00 0.23
CA THR A 394 17.76 -15.73 -1.08
C THR A 394 19.14 -15.11 -0.97
N THR A 395 19.56 -14.71 0.23
CA THR A 395 20.88 -14.10 0.49
C THR A 395 21.93 -15.14 0.93
N THR A 396 23.19 -14.78 0.84
CA THR A 396 24.32 -15.65 1.21
C THR A 396 25.03 -15.22 2.48
N ASP A 397 24.73 -14.02 2.98
CA ASP A 397 25.36 -13.40 4.15
C ASP A 397 24.39 -13.19 5.30
N GLY A 398 23.19 -13.78 5.21
CA GLY A 398 22.13 -13.64 6.19
C GLY A 398 21.45 -12.27 6.22
N SER A 399 21.81 -11.36 5.32
CA SER A 399 21.13 -10.07 5.16
C SER A 399 19.69 -10.28 4.62
N TRP A 400 18.92 -9.20 4.66
CA TRP A 400 17.54 -9.23 4.14
C TRP A 400 17.48 -9.05 2.63
N LEU A 401 18.59 -8.59 2.01
CA LEU A 401 18.66 -8.25 0.61
C LEU A 401 20.11 -8.12 0.14
N LEU A 402 20.49 -8.83 -0.91
CA LEU A 402 21.80 -8.70 -1.55
C LEU A 402 21.83 -7.54 -2.54
N ARG A 403 22.02 -6.33 -2.01
CA ARG A 403 22.16 -5.11 -2.83
C ARG A 403 23.27 -4.22 -2.29
N ALA A 404 24.17 -3.82 -3.16
CA ALA A 404 25.31 -2.98 -2.79
C ALA A 404 24.92 -1.55 -2.37
N ASP A 405 23.75 -1.08 -2.80
CA ASP A 405 23.21 0.24 -2.45
C ASP A 405 22.36 0.24 -1.16
N VAL A 406 22.24 -0.91 -0.49
CA VAL A 406 21.52 -1.04 0.78
C VAL A 406 22.53 -1.28 1.89
N GLY A 407 22.74 -0.28 2.73
CA GLY A 407 23.67 -0.33 3.82
C GLY A 407 23.06 -0.75 5.16
N ALA A 408 23.89 -0.77 6.19
CA ALA A 408 23.53 -1.19 7.55
C ALA A 408 22.34 -0.40 8.14
N ARG A 409 22.11 0.84 7.71
CA ARG A 409 20.95 1.62 8.12
C ARG A 409 19.64 0.89 7.80
N ARG A 410 19.41 0.49 6.54
CA ARG A 410 18.18 -0.21 6.14
C ARG A 410 18.15 -1.66 6.62
N MET A 411 19.27 -2.34 6.63
CA MET A 411 19.38 -3.68 7.17
C MET A 411 19.09 -3.71 8.67
N GLY A 412 19.55 -2.69 9.41
CA GLY A 412 19.28 -2.52 10.84
C GLY A 412 17.80 -2.30 11.13
N VAL A 413 17.13 -1.45 10.37
CA VAL A 413 15.67 -1.22 10.51
C VAL A 413 14.85 -2.50 10.31
N GLU A 414 15.22 -3.33 9.35
CA GLU A 414 14.53 -4.61 9.14
C GLU A 414 14.79 -5.59 10.30
N ALA A 415 16.02 -5.69 10.75
CA ALA A 415 16.37 -6.51 11.92
C ALA A 415 15.63 -6.02 13.18
N HIS A 416 15.50 -4.71 13.35
CA HIS A 416 14.74 -4.08 14.43
C HIS A 416 13.29 -4.55 14.42
N ARG A 417 12.60 -4.49 13.28
CA ARG A 417 11.20 -4.95 13.13
C ARG A 417 11.03 -6.42 13.48
N VAL A 418 11.91 -7.27 12.97
CA VAL A 418 11.92 -8.71 13.28
C VAL A 418 12.11 -8.95 14.78
N MET A 419 13.02 -8.21 15.42
CA MET A 419 13.28 -8.31 16.86
C MET A 419 12.07 -7.84 17.69
N MET A 420 11.47 -6.69 17.36
CA MET A 420 10.31 -6.16 18.08
C MET A 420 9.11 -7.09 17.98
N THR A 421 8.87 -7.65 16.79
CA THR A 421 7.85 -8.69 16.60
C THR A 421 8.07 -9.88 17.54
N TRP A 422 9.28 -10.40 17.59
CA TRP A 422 9.62 -11.49 18.51
C TRP A 422 9.36 -11.13 19.97
N LEU A 423 9.79 -9.93 20.40
CA LEU A 423 9.62 -9.45 21.79
C LEU A 423 8.14 -9.26 22.16
N MET A 424 7.31 -8.76 21.26
CA MET A 424 5.88 -8.59 21.50
C MET A 424 5.22 -9.94 21.84
N HIS A 425 5.54 -10.99 21.09
CA HIS A 425 5.05 -12.34 21.36
C HIS A 425 5.62 -12.96 22.62
N GLU A 426 6.88 -12.67 22.96
CA GLU A 426 7.49 -13.14 24.21
C GLU A 426 6.80 -12.53 25.45
N VAL A 427 6.39 -11.26 25.35
CA VAL A 427 5.78 -10.51 26.47
C VAL A 427 4.26 -10.72 26.55
N LEU A 428 3.59 -10.79 25.42
CA LEU A 428 2.12 -10.69 25.36
C LEU A 428 1.44 -11.93 24.77
N SER A 429 2.15 -12.87 24.24
CA SER A 429 1.70 -14.10 23.58
C SER A 429 0.32 -14.04 22.92
N THR A 430 0.22 -14.50 21.69
CA THR A 430 -1.03 -14.65 20.95
C THR A 430 -1.50 -16.10 20.83
N ALA A 431 -0.93 -17.03 21.61
CA ALA A 431 -1.18 -18.49 21.49
C ALA A 431 -2.68 -18.87 21.54
N HIS A 432 -3.52 -18.06 22.18
CA HIS A 432 -4.97 -18.28 22.27
C HIS A 432 -5.78 -17.44 21.27
N LEU A 433 -5.13 -16.65 20.42
CA LEU A 433 -5.78 -15.87 19.38
C LEU A 433 -5.77 -16.67 18.07
N MET A 434 -6.95 -16.90 17.50
CA MET A 434 -7.07 -17.57 16.21
C MET A 434 -6.95 -16.55 15.08
N PRO A 435 -5.93 -16.65 14.20
CA PRO A 435 -5.80 -15.74 13.08
C PRO A 435 -6.96 -15.92 12.09
N THR A 436 -7.39 -14.84 11.47
CA THR A 436 -8.38 -14.87 10.39
C THR A 436 -7.79 -15.61 9.18
N ARG A 437 -8.60 -16.34 8.43
CA ARG A 437 -8.15 -16.91 7.15
C ARG A 437 -8.16 -15.84 6.07
N TRP A 438 -7.25 -15.93 5.11
CA TRP A 438 -7.15 -14.98 4.01
C TRP A 438 -8.48 -14.81 3.23
N GLU A 439 -9.19 -15.93 2.99
CA GLU A 439 -10.46 -15.91 2.27
C GLU A 439 -11.58 -15.19 3.06
N ASP A 440 -11.58 -15.30 4.38
CA ASP A 440 -12.56 -14.61 5.23
C ASP A 440 -12.24 -13.12 5.32
N PHE A 441 -10.97 -12.77 5.50
CA PHE A 441 -10.48 -11.39 5.47
C PHE A 441 -10.81 -10.70 4.14
N THR A 442 -10.49 -11.35 3.00
CA THR A 442 -10.76 -10.76 1.68
C THR A 442 -12.24 -10.63 1.40
N ARG A 443 -13.08 -11.48 1.98
CA ARG A 443 -14.55 -11.33 1.87
C ARG A 443 -15.02 -10.09 2.62
N GLU A 444 -14.46 -9.79 3.77
CA GLU A 444 -14.79 -8.62 4.59
C GLU A 444 -14.29 -7.31 3.91
N TYR A 445 -13.05 -7.32 3.44
CA TYR A 445 -12.40 -6.14 2.86
C TYR A 445 -12.37 -6.14 1.31
N SER A 446 -13.22 -6.90 0.63
CA SER A 446 -13.28 -6.95 -0.84
C SER A 446 -14.03 -5.79 -1.46
N ALA A 447 -14.98 -5.19 -0.75
CA ALA A 447 -15.89 -4.18 -1.29
C ALA A 447 -15.11 -3.01 -1.93
N ALA A 448 -15.72 -2.39 -2.94
CA ALA A 448 -15.21 -1.15 -3.47
C ALA A 448 -15.35 -0.04 -2.41
N LYS A 449 -14.24 0.60 -2.08
CA LYS A 449 -14.15 1.69 -1.09
C LYS A 449 -13.46 2.88 -1.70
N ILE A 450 -13.93 4.07 -1.36
CA ILE A 450 -13.28 5.34 -1.68
C ILE A 450 -12.62 5.87 -0.42
N LEU A 451 -11.33 6.17 -0.51
CA LEU A 451 -10.62 7.03 0.45
C LEU A 451 -10.77 8.46 -0.08
N SER A 452 -11.83 9.11 0.34
CA SER A 452 -12.32 10.35 -0.28
C SER A 452 -11.37 11.52 -0.10
N SER A 453 -10.72 11.61 1.06
CA SER A 453 -9.73 12.65 1.35
C SER A 453 -8.48 12.53 0.47
N GLN A 454 -8.22 11.33 -0.06
CA GLN A 454 -7.03 11.02 -0.84
C GLN A 454 -7.29 10.80 -2.33
N ASN A 455 -8.54 10.87 -2.76
CA ASN A 455 -8.90 10.63 -4.16
C ASN A 455 -8.47 9.25 -4.66
N ILE A 456 -8.76 8.21 -3.88
CA ILE A 456 -8.44 6.83 -4.20
C ILE A 456 -9.72 5.99 -4.14
N VAL A 457 -9.95 5.18 -5.17
CA VAL A 457 -10.91 4.08 -5.15
C VAL A 457 -10.19 2.76 -5.22
N ARG A 458 -10.64 1.76 -4.47
CA ARG A 458 -10.05 0.41 -4.49
C ARG A 458 -11.14 -0.67 -4.47
N ALA A 459 -10.80 -1.85 -4.97
CA ALA A 459 -11.57 -3.07 -4.82
C ALA A 459 -10.61 -4.29 -4.83
N ALA A 460 -10.98 -5.37 -4.17
CA ALA A 460 -10.18 -6.58 -4.15
C ALA A 460 -11.04 -7.84 -4.32
N THR A 461 -10.40 -8.90 -4.76
CA THR A 461 -10.86 -10.27 -4.67
C THR A 461 -9.72 -11.10 -4.05
N PRO A 462 -9.93 -12.36 -3.66
CA PRO A 462 -8.82 -13.20 -3.19
C PRO A 462 -7.65 -13.30 -4.17
N ASP A 463 -7.92 -13.16 -5.47
CA ASP A 463 -6.94 -13.35 -6.55
C ASP A 463 -6.43 -12.05 -7.16
N ARG A 464 -7.02 -10.91 -6.80
CA ARG A 464 -6.71 -9.62 -7.43
C ARG A 464 -6.90 -8.45 -6.48
N PHE A 465 -5.96 -7.51 -6.51
CA PHE A 465 -6.13 -6.17 -5.95
C PHE A 465 -6.15 -5.14 -7.07
N THR A 466 -7.05 -4.18 -7.00
CA THR A 466 -7.10 -3.05 -7.91
C THR A 466 -7.44 -1.77 -7.18
N CYS A 467 -6.73 -0.70 -7.49
CA CYS A 467 -7.09 0.65 -7.08
C CYS A 467 -6.78 1.64 -8.18
N PHE A 468 -7.45 2.77 -8.13
CA PHE A 468 -7.18 3.91 -8.97
C PHE A 468 -7.08 5.17 -8.12
N SER A 469 -6.01 5.95 -8.34
CA SER A 469 -5.79 7.24 -7.71
C SER A 469 -5.85 8.35 -8.73
N TRP A 470 -6.62 9.40 -8.44
CA TRP A 470 -6.64 10.65 -9.21
C TRP A 470 -6.13 11.81 -8.36
N SER A 471 -5.35 11.48 -7.35
CA SER A 471 -4.67 12.46 -6.51
C SER A 471 -3.74 13.32 -7.34
N GLN A 472 -3.60 14.59 -6.95
CA GLN A 472 -2.78 15.56 -7.62
C GLN A 472 -1.60 15.93 -6.74
N GLY A 473 -0.43 16.16 -7.35
CA GLY A 473 0.77 16.52 -6.63
C GLY A 473 2.03 15.98 -7.30
N LEU A 474 3.15 16.09 -6.60
CA LEU A 474 4.46 15.66 -7.09
C LEU A 474 4.54 14.14 -7.38
N HIS A 475 3.69 13.37 -6.73
CA HIS A 475 3.65 11.91 -6.79
C HIS A 475 2.28 11.40 -7.24
N SER A 476 1.74 11.98 -8.31
CA SER A 476 0.46 11.58 -8.90
C SER A 476 0.54 10.19 -9.50
N TYR A 477 0.47 9.18 -8.67
CA TYR A 477 0.39 7.81 -9.12
C TYR A 477 -1.05 7.38 -9.35
N THR A 478 -1.27 6.50 -10.31
CA THR A 478 -2.60 6.14 -10.77
C THR A 478 -3.11 4.80 -10.27
N GLY A 479 -2.32 4.11 -9.46
CA GLY A 479 -2.83 2.95 -8.73
C GLY A 479 -2.21 1.61 -9.10
N TYR A 480 -2.92 0.55 -8.80
CA TYR A 480 -2.52 -0.85 -9.03
C TYR A 480 -3.55 -1.63 -9.83
N ILE A 481 -3.07 -2.55 -10.65
CA ILE A 481 -3.75 -3.78 -11.00
C ILE A 481 -2.74 -4.90 -10.76
N SER A 482 -3.02 -5.78 -9.81
CA SER A 482 -2.06 -6.80 -9.40
C SER A 482 -2.75 -8.13 -9.11
N PRO A 483 -2.22 -9.23 -9.66
CA PRO A 483 -2.55 -10.56 -9.16
C PRO A 483 -2.24 -10.67 -7.66
N GLN A 484 -2.88 -11.57 -6.97
CA GLN A 484 -2.60 -11.88 -5.58
C GLN A 484 -2.47 -13.39 -5.39
N PRO A 485 -1.32 -13.86 -4.90
CA PRO A 485 -0.06 -13.15 -4.68
C PRO A 485 0.72 -12.93 -5.98
N SER A 486 1.60 -11.95 -6.01
CA SER A 486 2.42 -11.67 -7.19
C SER A 486 3.68 -10.88 -6.87
N ASP A 487 4.75 -11.25 -7.55
CA ASP A 487 6.02 -10.52 -7.59
C ASP A 487 6.16 -9.61 -8.83
N LEU A 488 5.11 -9.47 -9.63
CA LEU A 488 5.12 -8.64 -10.84
C LEU A 488 5.09 -7.15 -10.52
N ARG A 489 4.39 -6.78 -9.45
CA ARG A 489 4.31 -5.38 -9.04
C ARG A 489 5.62 -4.91 -8.43
N PRO A 490 6.10 -3.71 -8.71
CA PRO A 490 6.99 -3.03 -7.79
C PRO A 490 6.24 -2.70 -6.49
N GLN A 491 6.96 -2.49 -5.40
CA GLN A 491 6.37 -2.02 -4.13
C GLN A 491 5.89 -0.57 -4.22
N THR A 492 5.30 -0.21 -5.32
CA THR A 492 4.71 1.09 -5.64
C THR A 492 3.61 0.87 -6.65
N SER A 493 2.90 1.91 -7.04
CA SER A 493 1.88 1.81 -8.06
C SER A 493 2.44 1.28 -9.38
N ASN A 494 1.75 0.35 -10.00
CA ASN A 494 2.15 -0.23 -11.29
C ASN A 494 1.39 0.33 -12.50
N LEU A 495 0.42 1.21 -12.31
CA LEU A 495 -0.31 1.88 -13.40
C LEU A 495 0.28 3.21 -13.82
N ILE A 496 1.52 3.48 -13.41
CA ILE A 496 2.10 4.80 -13.53
C ILE A 496 3.43 4.79 -14.22
N VAL A 497 3.62 5.82 -14.57
CA VAL A 497 4.49 6.70 -15.17
C VAL A 497 5.58 7.17 -14.27
N PRO A 498 6.69 7.54 -14.90
CA PRO A 498 7.95 7.74 -14.20
C PRO A 498 7.79 8.59 -12.95
N PHE A 499 8.30 8.06 -11.88
CA PHE A 499 8.59 8.77 -10.67
C PHE A 499 9.28 10.11 -10.98
N ARG A 500 8.79 11.20 -10.44
CA ARG A 500 9.28 12.58 -10.66
C ARG A 500 9.31 13.05 -12.12
N ALA A 501 8.67 12.36 -13.02
CA ALA A 501 8.54 12.88 -14.37
C ALA A 501 7.46 13.96 -14.37
N ASN A 502 7.82 15.17 -14.09
CA ASN A 502 7.11 16.44 -14.31
C ASN A 502 5.69 16.30 -14.90
N ASN A 503 4.80 15.55 -14.25
CA ASN A 503 3.43 15.25 -14.70
C ASN A 503 3.31 14.73 -16.14
N THR A 504 4.31 14.04 -16.64
CA THR A 504 4.43 13.69 -18.05
C THR A 504 3.77 12.40 -18.43
N GLY A 505 3.10 11.75 -17.50
CA GLY A 505 2.45 10.52 -17.86
C GLY A 505 1.53 10.05 -16.77
N ASN A 506 0.65 9.18 -17.13
CA ASN A 506 -0.30 8.50 -16.28
C ASN A 506 -0.57 7.12 -16.86
N PHE A 507 -1.37 6.31 -16.21
CA PHE A 507 -1.69 4.95 -16.68
C PHE A 507 -2.32 4.92 -18.09
N LEU A 508 -2.81 6.04 -18.61
CA LEU A 508 -3.26 6.20 -19.98
C LEU A 508 -2.08 6.15 -20.96
N GLY A 509 -0.87 6.24 -20.41
CA GLY A 509 0.33 6.44 -21.19
C GLY A 509 0.50 7.88 -21.64
N TRP A 510 1.35 8.11 -22.59
CA TRP A 510 1.68 9.43 -23.06
C TRP A 510 1.95 9.46 -24.56
N TYR A 511 1.78 10.64 -25.12
CA TYR A 511 2.06 10.93 -26.50
C TYR A 511 3.20 11.93 -26.59
N GLN A 512 4.13 11.68 -27.48
CA GLN A 512 5.12 12.68 -27.85
C GLN A 512 4.56 13.50 -29.03
N VAL A 513 4.26 14.77 -28.75
CA VAL A 513 3.74 15.70 -29.74
C VAL A 513 4.85 16.69 -30.09
N GLN A 514 5.09 16.89 -31.39
CA GLN A 514 6.15 17.77 -31.88
C GLN A 514 5.99 19.20 -31.33
N GLY A 515 7.04 19.71 -30.69
CA GLY A 515 7.05 21.06 -30.11
C GLY A 515 6.18 21.28 -28.90
N LYS A 516 5.68 20.20 -28.24
CA LYS A 516 4.86 20.27 -27.02
C LYS A 516 5.52 19.51 -25.87
N LYS A 517 5.30 20.00 -24.64
CA LYS A 517 5.71 19.27 -23.42
C LYS A 517 4.79 18.06 -23.23
N THR A 518 5.35 16.98 -22.69
CA THR A 518 4.57 15.80 -22.29
C THR A 518 3.95 16.00 -20.89
N ASN A 519 3.21 17.07 -20.68
CA ASN A 519 2.52 17.37 -19.42
C ASN A 519 1.05 16.94 -19.48
N ALA A 520 0.41 16.88 -18.34
CA ALA A 520 -1.00 16.60 -18.19
C ALA A 520 -1.65 17.54 -17.18
N THR A 521 -2.90 17.89 -17.42
CA THR A 521 -3.72 18.53 -16.41
C THR A 521 -4.15 17.50 -15.36
N PRO A 522 -4.58 17.96 -14.18
CA PRO A 522 -5.25 17.09 -13.23
C PRO A 522 -6.43 16.34 -13.86
N ILE A 523 -6.62 15.08 -13.43
CA ILE A 523 -7.77 14.29 -13.84
C ILE A 523 -9.04 14.88 -13.23
N VAL A 524 -10.02 15.12 -14.06
CA VAL A 524 -11.40 15.43 -13.62
C VAL A 524 -12.15 14.11 -13.56
N PRO A 525 -12.42 13.57 -12.37
CA PRO A 525 -13.05 12.27 -12.23
C PRO A 525 -14.56 12.33 -12.23
N GLY A 526 -15.18 11.22 -12.63
CA GLY A 526 -16.55 10.89 -12.32
C GLY A 526 -16.57 9.44 -11.84
N ILE A 527 -16.99 9.19 -10.61
CA ILE A 527 -17.08 7.84 -10.06
C ILE A 527 -18.53 7.40 -10.11
N TYR A 528 -18.76 6.25 -10.70
CA TYR A 528 -20.07 5.68 -10.89
C TYR A 528 -20.09 4.25 -10.40
N ASN A 529 -21.16 3.83 -9.74
CA ASN A 529 -21.40 2.45 -9.33
C ASN A 529 -20.29 1.80 -8.51
N LEU A 530 -20.23 2.15 -7.23
CA LEU A 530 -19.65 1.27 -6.23
C LEU A 530 -20.68 0.19 -5.93
N HIS A 531 -20.40 -1.04 -6.29
CA HIS A 531 -21.32 -2.16 -6.03
C HIS A 531 -20.55 -3.40 -5.64
N GLY A 532 -20.71 -3.83 -4.38
CA GLY A 532 -19.93 -4.94 -3.86
C GLY A 532 -18.43 -4.67 -4.02
N ASN A 533 -17.73 -5.58 -4.67
CA ASN A 533 -16.29 -5.51 -4.96
C ASN A 533 -15.98 -4.93 -6.36
N SER A 534 -16.86 -4.12 -6.93
CA SER A 534 -16.66 -3.51 -8.24
C SER A 534 -16.90 -2.00 -8.25
N TYR A 535 -16.21 -1.32 -9.17
CA TYR A 535 -16.45 0.10 -9.43
C TYR A 535 -16.28 0.45 -10.91
N VAL A 536 -16.98 1.49 -11.34
CA VAL A 536 -16.78 2.14 -12.64
C VAL A 536 -16.36 3.57 -12.40
N MET A 537 -15.36 4.02 -13.12
CA MET A 537 -14.82 5.36 -13.04
C MET A 537 -14.62 5.93 -14.43
N ASN A 538 -15.00 7.20 -14.63
CA ASN A 538 -14.59 8.00 -15.78
C ASN A 538 -13.55 9.04 -15.35
N GLY A 539 -12.72 9.44 -16.31
CA GLY A 539 -11.83 10.56 -16.13
C GLY A 539 -11.65 11.35 -17.43
N GLU A 540 -11.30 12.59 -17.27
CA GLU A 540 -10.92 13.50 -18.36
C GLU A 540 -9.69 14.31 -17.98
N LEU A 541 -8.78 14.48 -18.92
CA LEU A 541 -7.59 15.32 -18.75
C LEU A 541 -7.12 15.82 -20.11
N ASP A 542 -6.45 16.97 -20.09
CA ASP A 542 -5.71 17.48 -21.24
C ASP A 542 -4.22 17.13 -21.10
N THR A 543 -3.59 16.80 -22.22
CA THR A 543 -2.15 16.51 -22.28
C THR A 543 -1.45 17.33 -23.33
N ASN A 544 -0.12 17.36 -23.32
CA ASN A 544 0.73 18.02 -24.30
C ASN A 544 0.39 19.51 -24.49
N ASP A 545 0.51 20.29 -23.41
CA ASP A 545 0.16 21.71 -23.36
C ASP A 545 -1.29 21.99 -23.84
N GLY A 546 -2.22 21.10 -23.46
CA GLY A 546 -3.63 21.18 -23.84
C GLY A 546 -3.91 20.84 -25.32
N THR A 547 -2.93 20.25 -26.02
CA THR A 547 -3.09 19.87 -27.43
C THR A 547 -3.99 18.67 -27.62
N LEU A 548 -3.92 17.69 -26.68
CA LEU A 548 -4.73 16.48 -26.70
C LEU A 548 -5.70 16.47 -25.51
N ASN A 549 -6.93 16.04 -25.76
CA ASN A 549 -7.93 15.74 -24.73
C ASN A 549 -8.10 14.23 -24.63
N ASN A 550 -7.95 13.72 -23.43
CA ASN A 550 -8.02 12.31 -23.11
C ASN A 550 -9.23 12.05 -22.22
N ARG A 551 -10.18 11.25 -22.69
CA ARG A 551 -11.33 10.78 -21.93
C ARG A 551 -11.28 9.28 -21.81
N PHE A 552 -11.46 8.76 -20.60
CA PHE A 552 -11.32 7.34 -20.32
C PHE A 552 -12.37 6.83 -19.34
N ALA A 553 -12.52 5.52 -19.30
CA ALA A 553 -13.27 4.83 -18.26
C ALA A 553 -12.56 3.55 -17.85
N ILE A 554 -12.68 3.24 -16.56
CA ILE A 554 -12.19 1.99 -15.97
C ILE A 554 -13.38 1.29 -15.33
N TYR A 555 -13.47 -0.01 -15.55
CA TYR A 555 -14.38 -0.90 -14.84
C TYR A 555 -13.56 -2.01 -14.15
N SER A 556 -13.44 -1.93 -12.83
CA SER A 556 -13.01 -3.06 -12.01
C SER A 556 -14.22 -3.96 -11.81
N THR A 557 -14.24 -5.10 -12.47
CA THR A 557 -15.40 -6.01 -12.47
C THR A 557 -15.52 -6.75 -11.13
N PRO A 558 -16.66 -7.36 -10.81
CA PRO A 558 -16.80 -8.24 -9.66
C PRO A 558 -15.93 -9.50 -9.75
N GLY A 559 -15.53 -9.89 -10.96
CA GLY A 559 -14.70 -11.05 -11.24
C GLY A 559 -13.23 -10.72 -11.42
N ASN A 560 -12.59 -11.37 -12.38
CA ASN A 560 -11.16 -11.26 -12.60
C ASN A 560 -10.76 -10.04 -13.46
N ALA A 561 -11.58 -9.66 -14.45
CA ALA A 561 -11.25 -8.63 -15.42
C ALA A 561 -11.21 -7.22 -14.83
N VAL A 562 -10.24 -6.42 -15.26
CA VAL A 562 -10.26 -4.95 -15.17
C VAL A 562 -10.27 -4.39 -16.59
N ILE A 563 -11.27 -3.59 -16.92
CA ILE A 563 -11.52 -3.09 -18.27
C ILE A 563 -11.20 -1.61 -18.31
N TYR A 564 -10.37 -1.20 -19.26
CA TYR A 564 -10.04 0.18 -19.57
C TYR A 564 -10.48 0.49 -21.00
N ILE A 565 -11.11 1.64 -21.19
CA ILE A 565 -11.42 2.20 -22.52
C ILE A 565 -11.12 3.69 -22.55
N ASP A 566 -10.75 4.21 -23.71
CA ASP A 566 -10.56 5.65 -23.88
C ASP A 566 -11.03 6.21 -25.23
N ASN A 567 -10.92 7.53 -25.34
CA ASN A 567 -11.10 8.32 -26.55
C ASN A 567 -10.19 9.54 -26.46
N VAL A 568 -9.14 9.55 -27.27
CA VAL A 568 -8.15 10.63 -27.31
C VAL A 568 -8.40 11.47 -28.56
N ARG A 569 -8.54 12.79 -28.39
CA ARG A 569 -8.78 13.73 -29.48
C ARG A 569 -7.76 14.87 -29.50
N ALA A 570 -7.42 15.33 -30.68
CA ALA A 570 -6.61 16.53 -30.88
C ALA A 570 -7.50 17.77 -30.75
N LYS A 571 -7.23 18.67 -29.81
CA LYS A 571 -7.90 19.98 -29.68
C LYS A 571 -7.41 21.00 -30.71
N MET A 572 -6.25 20.76 -31.30
CA MET A 572 -5.63 21.55 -32.36
C MET A 572 -4.82 20.64 -33.30
N PRO A 573 -4.53 21.04 -34.52
CA PRO A 573 -3.69 20.24 -35.43
C PRO A 573 -2.31 19.98 -34.77
N CYS A 574 -1.83 18.75 -34.86
CA CYS A 574 -0.55 18.37 -34.29
C CYS A 574 0.10 17.17 -35.02
N THR A 575 1.40 17.01 -34.83
CA THR A 575 2.13 15.82 -35.28
C THR A 575 2.53 15.01 -34.03
N ILE A 576 2.02 13.79 -33.93
CA ILE A 576 2.38 12.83 -32.89
C ILE A 576 3.59 12.07 -33.43
N THR A 577 4.70 12.11 -32.69
CA THR A 577 5.96 11.45 -33.10
C THR A 577 6.16 10.11 -32.36
N ALA A 578 5.50 9.89 -31.23
CA ALA A 578 5.47 8.59 -30.56
C ALA A 578 4.20 8.43 -29.71
N GLU A 579 3.77 7.20 -29.59
CA GLU A 579 2.67 6.79 -28.71
C GLU A 579 3.17 5.71 -27.75
N LYS A 580 2.96 5.91 -26.46
CA LYS A 580 3.33 5.00 -25.37
C LYS A 580 2.14 4.82 -24.43
N GLY A 581 1.12 4.12 -24.91
CA GLY A 581 -0.16 3.98 -24.27
C GLY A 581 -0.29 2.74 -23.40
N GLY A 582 -1.21 2.78 -22.43
CA GLY A 582 -1.52 1.66 -21.55
C GLY A 582 -0.33 1.23 -20.68
N LEU A 583 0.42 2.20 -20.18
CA LEU A 583 1.66 1.98 -19.45
C LEU A 583 1.46 1.25 -18.13
N MET A 584 2.28 0.22 -17.89
CA MET A 584 2.45 -0.44 -16.60
C MET A 584 3.93 -0.57 -16.25
N ALA A 585 4.25 -0.43 -14.97
CA ALA A 585 5.55 -0.78 -14.43
C ALA A 585 5.52 -2.24 -13.94
N ILE A 586 6.48 -3.03 -14.42
CA ILE A 586 6.64 -4.44 -14.07
C ILE A 586 8.01 -4.60 -13.39
N SER A 587 8.04 -5.22 -12.22
CA SER A 587 9.29 -5.47 -11.51
C SER A 587 10.20 -6.41 -12.32
N VAL A 588 11.48 -6.01 -12.45
CA VAL A 588 12.59 -6.79 -13.01
C VAL A 588 13.81 -6.68 -12.10
N ASP A 589 13.56 -6.71 -10.81
CA ASP A 589 14.53 -6.50 -9.74
C ASP A 589 15.06 -7.82 -9.19
N GLU A 590 16.26 -7.80 -8.65
CA GLU A 590 16.85 -8.97 -7.99
C GLU A 590 16.08 -9.45 -6.76
N MET A 591 15.29 -8.58 -6.13
CA MET A 591 14.39 -8.98 -5.04
C MET A 591 13.26 -9.90 -5.50
N THR A 592 12.95 -9.86 -6.78
CA THR A 592 11.86 -10.61 -7.39
C THR A 592 12.40 -11.51 -8.50
N LYS A 593 12.35 -11.04 -9.72
CA LYS A 593 12.95 -11.71 -10.90
C LYS A 593 13.57 -10.67 -11.80
N THR A 594 14.84 -10.86 -12.16
CA THR A 594 15.57 -9.98 -13.08
C THR A 594 15.11 -10.09 -14.54
N THR A 595 14.32 -11.14 -14.85
CA THR A 595 13.74 -11.36 -16.19
C THR A 595 12.31 -11.81 -16.05
N ARG A 596 11.47 -11.44 -17.03
CA ARG A 596 10.09 -11.90 -17.15
C ARG A 596 9.89 -12.71 -18.44
N THR A 597 9.02 -13.71 -18.36
CA THR A 597 8.63 -14.50 -19.52
C THR A 597 7.35 -13.94 -20.10
N LEU A 598 7.42 -13.44 -21.33
CA LEU A 598 6.28 -12.89 -22.05
C LEU A 598 5.81 -13.87 -23.11
N TYR A 599 4.54 -14.20 -23.07
CA TYR A 599 3.86 -15.09 -24.03
C TYR A 599 2.96 -14.22 -24.91
N THR A 600 3.02 -14.45 -26.21
CA THR A 600 2.22 -13.73 -27.23
C THR A 600 1.78 -14.69 -28.32
N THR A 601 0.99 -14.23 -29.29
CA THR A 601 0.67 -15.00 -30.50
C THR A 601 1.89 -15.37 -31.34
N LYS A 602 3.04 -14.71 -31.16
CA LYS A 602 4.29 -14.95 -31.88
C LYS A 602 5.24 -15.91 -31.16
N GLY A 603 4.87 -16.35 -29.99
CA GLY A 603 5.67 -17.26 -29.16
C GLY A 603 6.07 -16.65 -27.81
N THR A 604 7.08 -17.26 -27.21
CA THR A 604 7.53 -16.94 -25.85
C THR A 604 8.88 -16.27 -25.90
N GLN A 605 9.06 -15.20 -25.13
CA GLN A 605 10.32 -14.48 -24.98
C GLN A 605 10.62 -14.26 -23.49
N ARG A 606 11.89 -14.40 -23.11
CA ARG A 606 12.37 -14.05 -21.78
C ARG A 606 13.17 -12.74 -21.85
N LEU A 607 12.68 -11.70 -21.19
CA LEU A 607 13.19 -10.35 -21.32
C LEU A 607 13.55 -9.77 -19.95
N ASP A 608 14.66 -9.02 -19.90
CA ASP A 608 15.10 -8.26 -18.72
C ASP A 608 14.69 -6.79 -18.75
N GLY A 609 14.03 -6.37 -19.82
CA GLY A 609 13.57 -5.00 -20.01
C GLY A 609 14.67 -3.98 -20.37
N THR A 610 15.92 -4.40 -20.54
CA THR A 610 17.02 -3.49 -20.93
C THR A 610 16.81 -2.90 -22.32
N GLN A 611 16.36 -3.74 -23.25
CA GLN A 611 16.05 -3.34 -24.63
C GLN A 611 14.54 -3.26 -24.82
N LEU A 612 14.09 -2.21 -25.52
CA LEU A 612 12.69 -2.13 -25.91
C LEU A 612 12.37 -3.16 -26.98
N THR A 613 11.51 -4.10 -26.64
CA THR A 613 11.10 -5.20 -27.53
C THR A 613 9.64 -5.00 -27.90
N CYS A 614 9.38 -4.82 -29.21
CA CYS A 614 8.03 -4.70 -29.76
C CYS A 614 7.47 -6.07 -30.13
N MET A 615 6.22 -6.31 -29.73
CA MET A 615 5.48 -7.54 -29.96
C MET A 615 4.18 -7.23 -30.70
N SER A 616 3.82 -8.06 -31.67
CA SER A 616 2.56 -7.92 -32.40
C SER A 616 1.56 -8.96 -31.90
N GLY A 617 0.34 -8.55 -31.69
CA GLY A 617 -0.76 -9.44 -31.32
C GLY A 617 -1.77 -8.74 -30.39
N PRO A 618 -2.96 -9.34 -30.24
CA PRO A 618 -4.03 -8.77 -29.43
C PRO A 618 -3.84 -9.03 -27.93
N TRP A 619 -2.83 -9.77 -27.53
CA TRP A 619 -2.61 -10.11 -26.13
C TRP A 619 -1.15 -10.38 -25.79
N VAL A 620 -0.83 -10.22 -24.53
CA VAL A 620 0.40 -10.67 -23.88
C VAL A 620 0.06 -11.28 -22.50
N ASN A 621 0.77 -12.32 -22.12
CA ASN A 621 0.73 -12.84 -20.76
C ASN A 621 2.14 -12.77 -20.16
N ILE A 622 2.25 -12.37 -18.91
CA ILE A 622 3.50 -12.27 -18.16
C ILE A 622 3.55 -13.42 -17.15
N ASP A 623 4.60 -14.23 -17.25
CA ASP A 623 4.93 -15.34 -16.33
C ASP A 623 3.80 -16.34 -16.09
N ASN A 624 2.85 -16.50 -17.02
CA ASN A 624 1.62 -17.29 -16.83
C ASN A 624 0.81 -16.88 -15.58
N THR A 625 0.87 -15.59 -15.23
CA THR A 625 0.21 -15.05 -14.05
C THR A 625 -0.68 -13.85 -14.37
N PHE A 626 -0.29 -13.04 -15.35
CA PHE A 626 -0.99 -11.81 -15.66
C PHE A 626 -1.23 -11.67 -17.16
N GLY A 627 -2.48 -11.75 -17.54
CA GLY A 627 -2.93 -11.63 -18.92
C GLY A 627 -3.39 -10.22 -19.25
N ILE A 628 -3.00 -9.73 -20.42
CA ILE A 628 -3.45 -8.42 -20.95
C ILE A 628 -3.94 -8.62 -22.37
N VAL A 629 -5.16 -8.18 -22.62
CA VAL A 629 -5.80 -8.21 -23.93
C VAL A 629 -5.98 -6.79 -24.43
N THR A 630 -5.60 -6.53 -25.69
CA THR A 630 -5.74 -5.21 -26.33
C THR A 630 -6.61 -5.34 -27.57
N THR A 631 -7.38 -4.30 -27.86
CA THR A 631 -8.14 -4.21 -29.10
C THR A 631 -7.52 -3.21 -30.04
N GLY A 632 -7.63 -3.49 -31.34
CA GLY A 632 -6.96 -2.74 -32.38
C GLY A 632 -5.60 -3.36 -32.77
N ASN A 633 -5.07 -3.00 -33.93
CA ASN A 633 -3.79 -3.52 -34.44
C ASN A 633 -2.59 -2.75 -33.89
N LYS A 634 -2.54 -2.56 -32.55
CA LYS A 634 -1.44 -1.84 -31.90
C LYS A 634 -0.34 -2.80 -31.50
N GLN A 635 0.90 -2.30 -31.48
CA GLN A 635 2.03 -3.06 -30.94
C GLN A 635 2.02 -2.99 -29.41
N ILE A 636 2.43 -4.09 -28.78
CA ILE A 636 2.78 -4.14 -27.37
C ILE A 636 4.29 -4.01 -27.29
N ALA A 637 4.81 -3.22 -26.39
CA ALA A 637 6.25 -3.08 -26.21
C ALA A 637 6.63 -3.26 -24.74
N PHE A 638 7.74 -3.97 -24.50
CA PHE A 638 8.30 -4.18 -23.16
C PHE A 638 9.76 -3.78 -23.14
N GLY A 639 10.15 -2.95 -22.16
CA GLY A 639 11.53 -2.50 -22.05
C GLY A 639 11.69 -1.22 -21.25
N GLU A 640 12.68 -0.42 -21.61
CA GLU A 640 13.01 0.82 -20.92
C GLU A 640 13.22 0.60 -19.41
N ARG A 641 13.99 -0.44 -19.06
CA ARG A 641 14.36 -0.75 -17.68
C ARG A 641 14.95 0.48 -16.99
N ALA A 642 14.41 0.84 -15.85
CA ALA A 642 14.86 1.99 -15.09
C ALA A 642 14.78 1.69 -13.59
N ASN A 643 15.67 2.33 -12.83
CA ASN A 643 15.53 2.38 -11.39
C ASN A 643 14.38 3.31 -11.04
N ASN A 644 13.38 2.76 -10.37
CA ASN A 644 12.25 3.50 -9.85
C ASN A 644 12.33 3.45 -8.32
N ASN A 645 12.93 4.46 -7.75
CA ASN A 645 13.09 4.60 -6.31
C ASN A 645 13.74 3.36 -5.67
N SER A 646 14.90 2.98 -6.19
CA SER A 646 15.70 1.81 -5.78
C SER A 646 15.16 0.44 -6.17
N ILE A 647 14.05 0.37 -6.91
CA ILE A 647 13.56 -0.88 -7.51
C ILE A 647 13.68 -0.81 -9.02
N MET A 648 14.23 -1.87 -9.61
CA MET A 648 14.32 -1.99 -11.07
C MET A 648 12.99 -2.40 -11.65
N THR A 649 12.48 -1.59 -12.56
CA THR A 649 11.24 -1.86 -13.29
C THR A 649 11.44 -1.77 -14.77
N ALA A 650 10.75 -2.62 -15.54
CA ALA A 650 10.54 -2.45 -16.97
C ALA A 650 9.15 -1.90 -17.24
N ARG A 651 9.01 -1.18 -18.33
CA ARG A 651 7.73 -0.61 -18.76
C ARG A 651 7.07 -1.51 -19.77
N LEU A 652 5.81 -1.78 -19.56
CA LEU A 652 4.95 -2.45 -20.52
C LEU A 652 4.01 -1.41 -21.12
N TYR A 653 4.09 -1.25 -22.44
CA TYR A 653 3.17 -0.42 -23.23
C TYR A 653 2.21 -1.33 -23.98
N THR A 654 0.93 -1.20 -23.75
CA THR A 654 -0.09 -2.01 -24.44
C THR A 654 -0.58 -1.38 -25.76
N SER A 655 -0.12 -0.15 -26.03
CA SER A 655 -0.37 0.55 -27.31
C SER A 655 0.88 1.39 -27.64
N TYR A 656 1.75 0.84 -28.45
CA TYR A 656 3.03 1.46 -28.80
C TYR A 656 3.12 1.78 -30.30
N SER A 657 3.65 2.95 -30.62
CA SER A 657 4.08 3.32 -31.98
C SER A 657 5.14 4.43 -31.92
N ASP A 658 6.17 4.33 -32.72
CA ASP A 658 7.19 5.36 -32.97
C ASP A 658 7.07 5.94 -34.38
N GLU A 659 6.01 5.60 -35.12
CA GLU A 659 5.74 6.14 -36.44
C GLU A 659 5.02 7.50 -36.32
N PRO A 660 5.64 8.57 -36.89
CA PRO A 660 5.02 9.89 -36.88
C PRO A 660 3.72 9.95 -37.68
N ARG A 661 2.69 10.63 -37.11
CA ARG A 661 1.40 10.88 -37.77
C ARG A 661 0.90 12.28 -37.50
N THR A 662 0.30 12.90 -38.49
CA THR A 662 -0.35 14.20 -38.34
C THR A 662 -1.85 14.01 -38.12
N VAL A 663 -2.39 14.76 -37.15
CA VAL A 663 -3.80 14.73 -36.78
C VAL A 663 -4.36 16.15 -36.83
N GLY A 664 -5.50 16.32 -37.48
CA GLY A 664 -6.21 17.58 -37.54
C GLY A 664 -6.98 17.93 -36.27
N GLN A 665 -7.46 19.17 -36.21
CA GLN A 665 -8.29 19.61 -35.10
C GLN A 665 -9.57 18.75 -34.98
N ASP A 666 -9.95 18.43 -33.77
CA ASP A 666 -11.13 17.60 -33.37
C ASP A 666 -11.09 16.17 -33.91
N GLN A 667 -10.01 15.77 -34.59
CA GLN A 667 -9.87 14.39 -35.03
C GLN A 667 -9.51 13.43 -33.89
N LEU A 668 -10.00 12.21 -34.08
CA LEU A 668 -9.69 11.09 -33.18
C LEU A 668 -8.21 10.73 -33.34
N VAL A 669 -7.46 10.78 -32.24
CA VAL A 669 -6.06 10.32 -32.14
C VAL A 669 -6.05 8.83 -31.88
N ASP A 670 -6.83 8.41 -30.90
CA ASP A 670 -6.85 7.02 -30.45
C ASP A 670 -8.17 6.65 -29.78
N ARG A 671 -8.48 5.35 -29.80
CA ARG A 671 -9.63 4.74 -29.17
C ARG A 671 -9.24 3.33 -28.74
N ARG A 672 -8.67 3.24 -27.55
CA ARG A 672 -8.11 2.00 -27.03
C ARG A 672 -9.11 1.27 -26.15
N ALA A 673 -8.99 -0.06 -26.11
CA ALA A 673 -9.58 -0.87 -25.07
C ALA A 673 -8.58 -1.93 -24.63
N ILE A 674 -8.41 -2.05 -23.30
CA ILE A 674 -7.44 -2.94 -22.68
C ILE A 674 -8.14 -3.67 -21.56
N ILE A 675 -7.93 -4.98 -21.45
CA ILE A 675 -8.45 -5.79 -20.38
C ILE A 675 -7.28 -6.46 -19.67
N TYR A 676 -7.27 -6.40 -18.36
CA TYR A 676 -6.27 -6.98 -17.49
C TYR A 676 -6.89 -8.13 -16.70
N TYR A 677 -6.20 -9.28 -16.68
CA TYR A 677 -6.61 -10.48 -15.99
C TYR A 677 -5.51 -10.95 -15.03
N SER A 678 -5.88 -11.26 -13.80
CA SER A 678 -4.98 -11.73 -12.76
C SER A 678 -5.04 -13.27 -12.64
N ASN A 679 -3.91 -13.88 -12.28
CA ASN A 679 -3.79 -15.32 -12.02
C ASN A 679 -4.32 -16.22 -13.15
N ILE A 680 -4.03 -15.85 -14.40
CA ILE A 680 -4.35 -16.67 -15.58
C ILE A 680 -3.08 -16.96 -16.38
N ASP A 681 -3.05 -18.12 -17.01
CA ASP A 681 -1.97 -18.53 -17.89
C ASP A 681 -2.11 -17.96 -19.32
N SER A 682 -1.12 -18.18 -20.14
CA SER A 682 -1.08 -17.72 -21.52
C SER A 682 -2.15 -18.36 -22.41
N ALA A 683 -2.51 -19.61 -22.17
CA ALA A 683 -3.55 -20.29 -22.93
C ALA A 683 -4.93 -19.70 -22.64
N SER A 684 -5.22 -19.45 -21.36
CA SER A 684 -6.46 -18.78 -20.94
C SER A 684 -6.50 -17.32 -21.45
N THR A 685 -5.35 -16.61 -21.44
CA THR A 685 -5.28 -15.26 -22.00
C THR A 685 -5.61 -15.24 -23.49
N ALA A 686 -5.11 -16.20 -24.26
CA ALA A 686 -5.42 -16.32 -25.68
C ALA A 686 -6.93 -16.58 -25.92
N GLN A 687 -7.54 -17.50 -25.15
CA GLN A 687 -8.98 -17.78 -25.24
C GLN A 687 -9.82 -16.56 -24.89
N LEU A 688 -9.47 -15.84 -23.82
CA LEU A 688 -10.18 -14.63 -23.42
C LEU A 688 -9.98 -13.49 -24.43
N SER A 689 -8.84 -13.42 -25.09
CA SER A 689 -8.61 -12.46 -26.19
C SER A 689 -9.56 -12.70 -27.36
N ASP A 690 -9.77 -13.96 -27.76
CA ASP A 690 -10.73 -14.32 -28.82
C ASP A 690 -12.16 -14.03 -28.42
N ALA A 691 -12.43 -14.02 -27.12
CA ALA A 691 -13.71 -13.74 -26.52
C ALA A 691 -14.01 -12.24 -26.36
N CYS A 692 -13.01 -11.38 -26.40
CA CYS A 692 -13.21 -9.94 -26.27
C CYS A 692 -13.73 -9.33 -27.56
N GLN A 693 -14.71 -8.43 -27.44
CA GLN A 693 -15.30 -7.77 -28.58
C GLN A 693 -15.42 -6.26 -28.36
N GLN A 694 -14.70 -5.49 -29.15
CA GLN A 694 -14.94 -4.05 -29.24
C GLN A 694 -16.25 -3.80 -29.96
N LEU A 695 -17.10 -2.96 -29.37
CA LEU A 695 -18.42 -2.68 -29.91
C LEU A 695 -18.34 -1.64 -31.02
N SER A 696 -19.18 -1.84 -32.06
CA SER A 696 -19.48 -0.80 -33.03
C SER A 696 -20.40 0.24 -32.39
N THR A 697 -19.86 1.40 -32.07
CA THR A 697 -20.55 2.49 -31.39
C THR A 697 -20.52 3.76 -32.23
N PRO A 698 -21.49 4.68 -32.03
CA PRO A 698 -21.46 6.01 -32.66
C PRO A 698 -20.16 6.77 -32.32
N GLU A 699 -19.89 7.78 -33.12
CA GLU A 699 -18.75 8.66 -32.86
C GLU A 699 -18.83 9.29 -31.45
N GLY A 700 -17.71 9.35 -30.74
CA GLY A 700 -17.65 9.85 -29.37
C GLY A 700 -18.08 8.84 -28.29
N TRP A 701 -18.43 7.62 -28.69
CA TRP A 701 -18.66 6.52 -27.76
C TRP A 701 -17.57 5.46 -27.88
N SER A 702 -17.31 4.78 -26.78
CA SER A 702 -16.46 3.59 -26.73
C SER A 702 -17.13 2.50 -25.91
N GLY A 703 -16.96 1.27 -26.33
CA GLY A 703 -17.51 0.13 -25.62
C GLY A 703 -16.79 -1.16 -25.95
N ILE A 704 -16.67 -2.01 -24.93
CA ILE A 704 -16.06 -3.33 -25.07
C ILE A 704 -16.81 -4.35 -24.23
N MET A 705 -16.87 -5.54 -24.72
CA MET A 705 -17.27 -6.73 -24.01
C MET A 705 -16.03 -7.57 -23.72
N ALA A 706 -15.90 -8.01 -22.46
CA ALA A 706 -14.88 -8.93 -21.99
C ALA A 706 -15.52 -10.12 -21.30
N ALA A 707 -14.90 -11.28 -21.42
CA ALA A 707 -15.30 -12.48 -20.66
C ALA A 707 -14.31 -12.78 -19.55
N ASP A 708 -14.78 -13.34 -18.46
CA ASP A 708 -13.96 -13.91 -17.40
C ASP A 708 -13.70 -15.40 -17.64
N PRO A 709 -12.71 -15.99 -16.96
CA PRO A 709 -12.43 -17.43 -17.05
C PRO A 709 -13.63 -18.33 -16.70
N ASP A 710 -14.55 -17.87 -15.86
CA ASP A 710 -15.81 -18.56 -15.53
C ASP A 710 -16.94 -18.35 -16.55
N SER A 711 -16.61 -17.71 -17.68
CA SER A 711 -17.55 -17.36 -18.75
C SER A 711 -18.56 -16.26 -18.40
N THR A 712 -18.38 -15.55 -17.29
CA THR A 712 -19.12 -14.32 -17.03
C THR A 712 -18.69 -13.24 -18.03
N CYS A 713 -19.66 -12.58 -18.66
CA CYS A 713 -19.38 -11.50 -19.60
C CYS A 713 -19.63 -10.13 -18.97
N TYR A 714 -18.70 -9.22 -19.18
CA TYR A 714 -18.76 -7.84 -18.72
C TYR A 714 -18.78 -6.89 -19.90
N LEU A 715 -19.63 -5.89 -19.82
CA LEU A 715 -19.73 -4.81 -20.80
C LEU A 715 -19.42 -3.48 -20.12
N LEU A 716 -18.46 -2.74 -20.66
CA LEU A 716 -18.25 -1.33 -20.35
C LEU A 716 -18.59 -0.49 -21.58
N LEU A 717 -19.48 0.49 -21.41
CA LEU A 717 -19.92 1.41 -22.44
C LEU A 717 -19.83 2.83 -21.91
N SER A 718 -19.13 3.72 -22.61
CA SER A 718 -18.94 5.11 -22.22
C SER A 718 -19.31 6.10 -23.32
N ASN A 719 -19.93 7.18 -22.93
CA ASN A 719 -20.23 8.33 -23.77
C ASN A 719 -19.13 9.40 -23.58
N PHE A 720 -18.21 9.48 -24.51
CA PHE A 720 -17.16 10.50 -24.56
C PHE A 720 -17.51 11.67 -25.49
N SER A 721 -18.74 11.73 -26.02
CA SER A 721 -19.19 12.82 -26.89
C SER A 721 -19.34 14.13 -26.10
N GLY A 722 -19.14 15.25 -26.75
CA GLY A 722 -19.45 16.56 -26.19
C GLY A 722 -20.96 16.84 -26.06
N GLN A 723 -21.82 15.96 -26.59
CA GLN A 723 -23.27 16.09 -26.52
C GLN A 723 -23.82 15.69 -25.16
N ARG A 724 -24.84 16.36 -24.67
CA ARG A 724 -25.42 16.11 -23.35
C ARG A 724 -26.03 14.72 -23.19
N ALA A 725 -26.48 14.10 -24.27
CA ALA A 725 -26.97 12.73 -24.32
C ALA A 725 -26.85 12.16 -25.72
N CYS A 726 -26.45 10.90 -25.83
CA CYS A 726 -26.55 10.11 -27.05
C CYS A 726 -27.51 8.95 -26.82
N ARG A 727 -28.15 8.52 -27.89
CA ARG A 727 -29.06 7.37 -27.89
C ARG A 727 -28.43 6.24 -28.69
N LEU A 728 -28.20 5.10 -28.05
CA LEU A 728 -27.84 3.87 -28.72
C LEU A 728 -29.08 3.02 -28.90
N THR A 729 -29.32 2.60 -30.14
CA THR A 729 -30.42 1.68 -30.48
C THR A 729 -29.85 0.38 -30.98
N ASN A 730 -30.43 -0.76 -30.58
CA ASN A 730 -30.11 -2.09 -31.11
C ASN A 730 -28.67 -2.54 -30.92
N VAL A 731 -28.13 -2.37 -29.70
CA VAL A 731 -26.84 -2.98 -29.35
C VAL A 731 -27.06 -4.47 -29.11
N ASN A 732 -26.69 -5.29 -30.09
CA ASN A 732 -26.70 -6.74 -29.98
C ASN A 732 -25.27 -7.22 -29.63
N ILE A 733 -25.15 -7.89 -28.49
CA ILE A 733 -23.89 -8.46 -28.04
C ILE A 733 -24.05 -9.97 -28.02
N ARG A 734 -23.26 -10.65 -28.83
CA ARG A 734 -23.19 -12.12 -28.84
C ARG A 734 -21.84 -12.55 -28.32
N TYR A 735 -21.89 -13.36 -27.28
CA TYR A 735 -20.74 -14.11 -26.82
C TYR A 735 -21.19 -15.54 -26.51
N GLY A 736 -20.68 -16.51 -27.26
CA GLY A 736 -20.88 -17.98 -27.06
C GLY A 736 -22.31 -18.50 -26.94
N ALA A 737 -23.28 -17.70 -26.69
CA ALA A 737 -24.68 -17.73 -26.27
C ALA A 737 -24.76 -17.41 -24.76
N PRO A 738 -25.41 -16.38 -24.25
CA PRO A 738 -26.65 -15.79 -24.71
C PRO A 738 -26.48 -14.44 -25.39
N VAL A 739 -27.54 -14.04 -26.10
CA VAL A 739 -27.60 -12.73 -26.72
C VAL A 739 -28.10 -11.69 -25.71
N PHE A 740 -27.26 -10.74 -25.36
CA PHE A 740 -27.68 -9.54 -24.65
C PHE A 740 -28.20 -8.52 -25.68
N THR A 741 -29.49 -8.15 -25.58
CA THR A 741 -30.10 -7.17 -26.45
C THR A 741 -30.63 -6.00 -25.63
N ALA A 742 -29.96 -4.83 -25.72
CA ALA A 742 -30.51 -3.58 -25.19
C ALA A 742 -31.22 -2.82 -26.32
N LYS A 743 -32.53 -2.62 -26.19
CA LYS A 743 -33.28 -1.92 -27.22
C LYS A 743 -32.98 -0.43 -27.33
N THR A 744 -32.62 0.21 -26.23
CA THR A 744 -32.25 1.63 -26.20
C THR A 744 -31.45 1.92 -24.94
N MET A 745 -30.27 2.50 -25.08
CA MET A 745 -29.47 3.06 -23.98
C MET A 745 -29.32 4.56 -24.19
N ILE A 746 -29.58 5.34 -23.17
CA ILE A 746 -29.37 6.78 -23.15
C ILE A 746 -28.41 7.06 -22.02
N THR A 747 -27.25 7.61 -22.32
CA THR A 747 -26.28 8.06 -21.33
C THR A 747 -25.89 9.51 -21.62
N LYS A 748 -25.54 10.27 -20.58
CA LYS A 748 -25.06 11.64 -20.73
C LYS A 748 -23.59 11.66 -21.15
N SER A 749 -23.17 12.77 -21.76
CA SER A 749 -21.77 13.04 -21.99
C SER A 749 -20.98 12.95 -20.68
N GLY A 750 -19.81 12.31 -20.69
CA GLY A 750 -19.00 12.07 -19.52
C GLY A 750 -19.52 10.97 -18.58
N SER A 751 -20.46 10.13 -19.03
CA SER A 751 -20.98 9.01 -18.25
C SER A 751 -20.55 7.65 -18.79
N SER A 752 -20.48 6.65 -17.92
CA SER A 752 -20.27 5.25 -18.27
C SER A 752 -21.36 4.37 -17.68
N ALA A 753 -21.63 3.28 -18.34
CA ALA A 753 -22.50 2.22 -17.84
C ALA A 753 -21.77 0.88 -17.96
N SER A 754 -21.88 0.05 -16.94
CA SER A 754 -21.36 -1.31 -16.93
C SER A 754 -22.50 -2.32 -16.81
N PHE A 755 -22.30 -3.46 -17.42
CA PHE A 755 -23.28 -4.55 -17.43
C PHE A 755 -22.56 -5.87 -17.19
N VAL A 756 -23.21 -6.77 -16.47
CA VAL A 756 -22.74 -8.13 -16.21
C VAL A 756 -23.76 -9.12 -16.77
N ALA A 757 -23.29 -10.08 -17.54
CA ALA A 757 -24.06 -11.22 -17.99
C ALA A 757 -23.33 -12.49 -17.59
N ASP A 758 -24.03 -13.38 -16.89
CA ASP A 758 -23.52 -14.70 -16.47
C ASP A 758 -24.21 -15.79 -17.29
N GLN A 759 -23.45 -16.78 -17.78
CA GLN A 759 -24.03 -17.89 -18.53
C GLN A 759 -24.93 -18.79 -17.67
N ASN A 760 -24.71 -18.87 -16.38
CA ASN A 760 -25.45 -19.72 -15.45
C ASN A 760 -26.70 -19.05 -14.87
N HIS A 761 -26.77 -17.74 -14.92
CA HIS A 761 -27.95 -16.97 -14.50
C HIS A 761 -28.53 -16.30 -15.73
N SER A 762 -29.61 -16.83 -16.26
CA SER A 762 -30.26 -16.17 -17.36
C SER A 762 -30.51 -14.71 -16.97
N ILE A 763 -30.06 -13.75 -17.80
CA ILE A 763 -30.29 -12.31 -17.68
C ILE A 763 -31.80 -12.02 -17.39
N ALA A 764 -32.66 -13.02 -17.63
CA ALA A 764 -34.07 -13.01 -17.43
C ALA A 764 -34.57 -12.69 -16.01
N ASN A 765 -33.76 -12.89 -14.96
CA ASN A 765 -34.26 -12.87 -13.58
C ASN A 765 -33.59 -11.89 -12.61
N THR A 766 -32.56 -11.16 -13.02
CA THR A 766 -31.89 -10.19 -12.15
C THR A 766 -32.19 -8.75 -12.56
N VAL A 767 -32.69 -7.95 -11.61
CA VAL A 767 -32.78 -6.50 -11.77
C VAL A 767 -31.40 -5.91 -11.41
N LYS A 768 -30.84 -5.12 -12.32
CA LYS A 768 -29.61 -4.40 -12.10
C LYS A 768 -29.81 -2.91 -12.36
N PHE A 769 -29.29 -2.10 -11.47
CA PHE A 769 -29.34 -0.65 -11.57
C PHE A 769 -27.97 -0.08 -11.95
N PHE A 770 -27.98 0.92 -12.79
CA PHE A 770 -26.80 1.67 -13.20
C PHE A 770 -27.11 3.15 -13.02
N ILE A 771 -26.23 3.84 -12.31
CA ILE A 771 -26.41 5.25 -11.99
C ILE A 771 -25.32 6.03 -12.70
N SER A 772 -25.72 7.01 -13.50
CA SER A 772 -24.79 7.94 -14.14
C SER A 772 -25.06 9.36 -13.66
N GLY A 773 -24.06 10.04 -13.20
CA GLY A 773 -24.09 11.39 -12.64
C GLY A 773 -23.06 11.51 -11.52
N ALA A 774 -22.50 12.69 -11.30
CA ALA A 774 -21.41 12.89 -10.35
C ALA A 774 -21.83 12.64 -8.88
N ASP A 775 -20.89 12.24 -8.05
CA ASP A 775 -20.94 12.22 -6.59
C ASP A 775 -22.19 11.62 -5.93
N VAL A 776 -22.62 10.47 -6.41
CA VAL A 776 -23.74 9.73 -5.85
C VAL A 776 -23.32 8.31 -5.49
N THR A 777 -23.47 7.93 -4.24
CA THR A 777 -23.31 6.55 -3.80
C THR A 777 -24.61 5.79 -4.03
N ALA A 778 -24.53 4.55 -4.51
CA ALA A 778 -25.68 3.69 -4.78
C ALA A 778 -25.52 2.37 -4.03
N GLN A 779 -26.55 1.97 -3.28
CA GLN A 779 -26.58 0.70 -2.56
C GLN A 779 -27.86 -0.06 -2.94
N GLN A 780 -27.70 -1.25 -3.50
CA GLN A 780 -28.83 -2.14 -3.80
C GLN A 780 -29.31 -2.82 -2.50
N ASP A 781 -30.62 -2.95 -2.35
CA ASP A 781 -31.20 -3.63 -1.18
C ASP A 781 -30.82 -5.12 -1.21
N SER A 782 -30.32 -5.63 -0.09
CA SER A 782 -29.86 -7.02 0.04
C SER A 782 -30.99 -8.05 -0.05
N ASN A 783 -32.23 -7.65 0.29
CA ASN A 783 -33.39 -8.52 0.34
C ASN A 783 -34.31 -8.35 -0.89
N ASP A 784 -34.28 -7.20 -1.54
CA ASP A 784 -35.10 -6.91 -2.71
C ASP A 784 -34.24 -6.29 -3.83
N PRO A 785 -33.76 -7.08 -4.81
CA PRO A 785 -32.92 -6.58 -5.89
C PRO A 785 -33.61 -5.55 -6.80
N THR A 786 -34.93 -5.36 -6.66
CA THR A 786 -35.66 -4.34 -7.38
C THR A 786 -35.55 -2.94 -6.76
N ILE A 787 -34.82 -2.81 -5.64
CA ILE A 787 -34.69 -1.57 -4.88
C ILE A 787 -33.21 -1.15 -4.82
N ILE A 788 -33.00 0.16 -4.96
CA ILE A 788 -31.71 0.79 -4.77
C ILE A 788 -31.87 2.07 -3.95
N TYR A 789 -30.93 2.31 -3.05
CA TYR A 789 -30.82 3.55 -2.29
C TYR A 789 -29.69 4.39 -2.88
N LEU A 790 -29.97 5.65 -3.13
CA LEU A 790 -29.03 6.62 -3.68
C LEU A 790 -28.75 7.69 -2.65
N HIS A 791 -27.49 7.97 -2.42
CA HIS A 791 -27.03 9.02 -1.54
C HIS A 791 -26.25 10.07 -2.33
N ASN A 792 -26.61 11.36 -2.16
CA ASN A 792 -25.86 12.48 -2.74
C ASN A 792 -24.73 12.85 -1.80
N ASN A 793 -23.50 12.65 -2.24
CA ASN A 793 -22.30 12.97 -1.45
C ASN A 793 -21.95 14.46 -1.44
N THR A 794 -22.72 15.28 -2.17
CA THR A 794 -22.54 16.74 -2.22
C THR A 794 -23.74 17.48 -1.65
N ASN A 795 -23.56 18.75 -1.31
CA ASN A 795 -24.65 19.64 -0.90
C ASN A 795 -25.38 20.29 -2.10
N GLU A 796 -24.95 19.96 -3.33
CA GLU A 796 -25.52 20.53 -4.55
C GLU A 796 -26.58 19.61 -5.16
N LYS A 797 -27.49 20.20 -5.93
CA LYS A 797 -28.52 19.44 -6.67
C LYS A 797 -27.86 18.67 -7.81
N GLN A 798 -27.97 17.34 -7.78
CA GLN A 798 -27.43 16.46 -8.81
C GLN A 798 -28.51 16.08 -9.84
N LYS A 799 -28.15 16.05 -11.12
CA LYS A 799 -28.92 15.39 -12.15
C LYS A 799 -28.31 14.03 -12.45
N ILE A 800 -29.04 12.97 -12.21
CA ILE A 800 -28.61 11.61 -12.42
C ILE A 800 -29.48 10.89 -13.42
N LEU A 801 -28.90 9.98 -14.19
CA LEU A 801 -29.65 9.04 -15.02
C LEU A 801 -29.61 7.67 -14.33
N ILE A 802 -30.76 7.14 -14.04
CA ILE A 802 -30.94 5.79 -13.52
C ILE A 802 -31.27 4.88 -14.68
N THR A 803 -30.49 3.86 -14.89
CA THR A 803 -30.76 2.77 -15.83
C THR A 803 -31.01 1.50 -15.04
N ALA A 804 -32.10 0.82 -15.26
CA ALA A 804 -32.39 -0.46 -14.65
C ALA A 804 -32.62 -1.51 -15.75
N THR A 805 -32.10 -2.71 -15.53
CA THR A 805 -32.32 -3.86 -16.41
C THR A 805 -33.14 -4.91 -15.71
N GLU A 806 -34.17 -5.42 -16.38
CA GLU A 806 -34.99 -6.53 -15.90
C GLU A 806 -35.35 -7.41 -17.08
N LYS A 807 -35.12 -8.73 -17.00
CA LYS A 807 -35.48 -9.69 -18.06
C LYS A 807 -34.99 -9.28 -19.46
N GLY A 808 -33.76 -8.79 -19.55
CA GLY A 808 -33.18 -8.33 -20.82
C GLY A 808 -33.77 -7.04 -21.37
N ARG A 809 -34.60 -6.35 -20.61
CA ARG A 809 -35.13 -5.03 -20.97
C ARG A 809 -34.44 -3.94 -20.16
N CYS A 810 -34.21 -2.81 -20.81
CA CYS A 810 -33.57 -1.67 -20.19
C CYS A 810 -34.59 -0.53 -20.00
N PHE A 811 -34.62 0.03 -18.82
CA PHE A 811 -35.47 1.15 -18.41
C PHE A 811 -34.61 2.29 -17.92
N THR A 812 -34.91 3.51 -18.37
CA THR A 812 -34.13 4.69 -17.99
C THR A 812 -35.00 5.78 -17.42
N LYS A 813 -34.48 6.50 -16.43
CA LYS A 813 -35.14 7.67 -15.84
C LYS A 813 -34.13 8.71 -15.40
N GLU A 814 -34.30 9.94 -15.88
CA GLU A 814 -33.60 11.09 -15.36
C GLU A 814 -34.24 11.57 -14.07
N VAL A 815 -33.43 11.75 -13.02
CA VAL A 815 -33.89 12.16 -11.70
C VAL A 815 -33.05 13.32 -11.19
N LYS A 816 -33.72 14.32 -10.56
CA LYS A 816 -33.05 15.36 -9.81
C LYS A 816 -32.91 14.93 -8.35
N LEU A 817 -31.70 14.74 -7.90
CA LEU A 817 -31.38 14.42 -6.52
C LEU A 817 -31.14 15.72 -5.74
N ASN A 818 -32.24 16.19 -5.10
CA ASN A 818 -32.24 17.43 -4.33
C ASN A 818 -31.99 17.19 -2.83
N THR A 819 -32.11 15.95 -2.38
CA THR A 819 -32.05 15.50 -0.99
C THR A 819 -30.81 14.60 -0.80
N LYS A 820 -30.40 14.42 0.46
CA LYS A 820 -29.28 13.54 0.77
C LYS A 820 -29.52 12.08 0.36
N SER A 821 -30.76 11.61 0.32
CA SER A 821 -31.05 10.21 -0.06
C SER A 821 -32.32 10.07 -0.88
N LEU A 822 -32.34 9.08 -1.78
CA LEU A 822 -33.51 8.66 -2.53
C LEU A 822 -33.60 7.14 -2.52
N LYS A 823 -34.82 6.61 -2.35
CA LYS A 823 -35.12 5.21 -2.66
C LYS A 823 -35.67 5.11 -4.08
N VAL A 824 -35.12 4.19 -4.86
CA VAL A 824 -35.60 3.93 -6.23
C VAL A 824 -36.00 2.46 -6.33
N SER A 825 -37.11 2.18 -6.98
CA SER A 825 -37.51 0.82 -7.27
C SER A 825 -37.86 0.64 -8.74
N LEU A 826 -37.60 -0.57 -9.26
CA LEU A 826 -38.11 -1.02 -10.55
C LEU A 826 -39.32 -1.92 -10.29
N LYS A 827 -40.50 -1.49 -10.70
CA LYS A 827 -41.73 -2.28 -10.59
C LYS A 827 -42.56 -2.16 -11.85
N ASP A 828 -43.00 -3.29 -12.42
CA ASP A 828 -43.82 -3.37 -13.64
C ASP A 828 -43.17 -2.62 -14.82
N GLY A 829 -41.85 -2.73 -14.98
CA GLY A 829 -41.11 -2.05 -16.03
C GLY A 829 -41.02 -0.53 -15.89
N LYS A 830 -41.24 0.00 -14.69
CA LYS A 830 -41.19 1.45 -14.43
C LYS A 830 -40.27 1.77 -13.27
N ILE A 831 -39.34 2.69 -13.45
CA ILE A 831 -38.53 3.25 -12.39
C ILE A 831 -39.35 4.23 -11.59
N ARG A 832 -39.61 3.91 -10.33
CA ARG A 832 -40.28 4.73 -9.33
C ARG A 832 -39.28 5.33 -8.35
N VAL A 833 -39.43 6.59 -8.02
CA VAL A 833 -38.53 7.34 -7.12
C VAL A 833 -39.32 7.80 -5.91
N PHE A 834 -38.84 7.47 -4.74
CA PHE A 834 -39.39 7.86 -3.46
C PHE A 834 -38.45 8.84 -2.78
N LYS A 835 -38.99 9.96 -2.32
CA LYS A 835 -38.26 10.96 -1.54
C LYS A 835 -38.41 10.64 -0.06
N GLY A 836 -37.37 10.68 0.68
CA GLY A 836 -37.36 10.47 2.12
C GLY A 836 -35.93 10.41 2.68
N THR A 837 -35.80 10.40 3.95
CA THR A 837 -34.56 10.01 4.68
C THR A 837 -34.59 8.49 4.83
N PHE A 838 -33.70 7.82 4.15
CA PHE A 838 -33.53 6.38 4.18
C PHE A 838 -32.13 6.02 4.72
#